data_183001c51691e9db6474f542f6a48923
#
_entry.id   183001c51691e9db6474f542f6a48923
#
_cell.length_a   1.000
_cell.length_b   1.000
_cell.length_c   1.000
_cell.angle_alpha   90.00
_cell.angle_beta   90.00
_cell.angle_gamma   90.00
#
_symmetry.space_group_name_H-M   'P 1'
#
loop_
_entity.id
_entity.type
_entity.pdbx_description
1 polymer ?
#
loop_
_entity_poly.entity_id
_entity_poly.type
_entity_poly.pdbx_seq_one_letter_code
_entity_poly.pdbx_strand_id
1 'polypeptide(L)'
;MNRFSGIRPRNLRVLFFLPQLFLVFSVLFAAGGEGDQERWWNDRVEEALRKAGDNRGELQSFLRKVPESRRPAAVFLLENMPPRDLSSLKAGYLVENLRLAFEAKTAAAWGKKLPEDVFLNDVLPYANANEAREAWRSKLRETCLPLVKECKSPGEAAHELNRKIFKLLGVRYSTKRNRADQAPAETIETGLASCTGLSILLVDACRSVGVPARLAGTPNWVNKSGNHTWVEVWDDGWHFAGAAEPDSRGLDHGWFQGRAAQAIEDSPEHAIYAMSFRKTGTSFPLVWAPGIDYVSAVNVTGRYVSAGAKPPEKPRLLVKVFDEKDGERVVRSVELIDRADLEKVLRGNSRDESNDTNDILSFKVEKGRAYDLRILDGKRVLSREYRCGGGRQDVVSIFLGDPSPRKLKEADEKKLTAALKGYFSADEKKRAGWKFSRSFDKLLAGNAAAVRAAAWKAYLAAPLHSALKENFDKHQVRFKTHLSPYTLKNVGKRPKGGWPLFIAMHGGGGAPKRVNDSQWRHMQIYYRDQASVTGYQYLALRAPNDTWNGFYADYVYPLIENLVRQFLLFGDVNPDKVFIMGYSHGGYGAFSIGPKIPYRFAAIHSSAAAPTDGQSSAKTLRNTIFTFMIGEKDHAYGRLKRCQGFNEKILKLRGDRKDIYPVTMEYKAGYGHGGLPDRDKIKNMYPAVRDPVPAELTWEMTDGVVKDFFWLSSPEAYRGRELNASCRKNKLVITTRDIKDFSVLLDERLVDFSKPVTIELNGKKVSGGKLKPSLKTLVETLSRRGDIGLAATAAWSPGS
;
A
#
# COMPACT_ATOMS: atom_id res chain seq x y z
N MET A 1 10.13 56.81 13.13
CA MET A 1 9.35 58.02 12.83
C MET A 1 8.05 57.60 12.19
N ASN A 2 7.04 57.77 12.98
CA ASN A 2 5.63 58.17 12.74
C ASN A 2 4.82 57.26 11.77
N ARG A 3 3.88 56.53 12.28
CA ARG A 3 2.51 56.86 12.85
C ARG A 3 1.54 57.18 11.69
N PHE A 4 0.31 56.76 11.58
CA PHE A 4 -0.78 56.36 12.50
C PHE A 4 -1.84 55.67 11.63
N SER A 5 -2.50 54.63 12.08
CA SER A 5 -3.83 54.56 12.72
C SER A 5 -4.96 55.06 11.83
N GLY A 6 -6.07 54.44 11.62
CA GLY A 6 -6.90 53.64 12.48
C GLY A 6 -8.35 54.01 12.21
N ILE A 7 -9.26 53.09 12.53
CA ILE A 7 -10.63 53.40 12.95
C ILE A 7 -11.75 53.24 11.91
N ARG A 8 -12.56 52.21 12.13
CA ARG A 8 -14.03 52.13 11.97
C ARG A 8 -14.70 53.17 12.93
N PRO A 9 -16.01 53.50 12.93
CA PRO A 9 -17.17 52.63 12.65
C PRO A 9 -18.51 53.34 12.24
N ARG A 10 -19.54 52.54 11.96
CA ARG A 10 -20.94 52.60 12.46
C ARG A 10 -21.94 53.70 12.08
N ASN A 11 -23.11 53.16 11.73
CA ASN A 11 -24.50 53.57 12.12
C ASN A 11 -25.26 54.53 11.20
N LEU A 12 -26.36 54.08 10.65
CA LEU A 12 -27.77 54.01 11.16
C LEU A 12 -28.54 55.33 10.98
N ARG A 13 -29.65 55.21 10.33
CA ARG A 13 -31.01 55.83 10.53
C ARG A 13 -31.64 56.29 9.19
N VAL A 14 -32.67 55.59 8.71
CA VAL A 14 -34.13 55.71 9.13
C VAL A 14 -34.64 57.15 8.98
N LEU A 15 -35.61 57.37 8.10
CA LEU A 15 -36.93 58.07 8.29
C LEU A 15 -37.47 58.45 6.90
N PHE A 16 -38.58 57.94 6.49
CA PHE A 16 -39.99 58.32 6.75
C PHE A 16 -40.57 59.32 5.74
N PHE A 17 -41.73 58.91 5.20
CA PHE A 17 -43.03 59.55 4.92
C PHE A 17 -43.27 59.97 3.44
N LEU A 18 -44.12 59.18 2.77
CA LEU A 18 -45.54 59.36 2.46
C LEU A 18 -45.99 60.48 1.51
N PRO A 19 -47.18 60.47 0.98
CA PRO A 19 -47.59 59.79 -0.27
C PRO A 19 -48.12 60.86 -1.28
N GLN A 20 -48.15 60.50 -2.54
CA GLN A 20 -49.09 61.19 -3.44
C GLN A 20 -49.88 60.18 -4.30
N LEU A 21 -51.14 60.28 -4.09
CA LEU A 21 -52.29 59.78 -4.79
C LEU A 21 -52.31 60.26 -6.22
N PHE A 22 -52.34 59.36 -7.21
CA PHE A 22 -52.88 59.71 -8.55
C PHE A 22 -53.57 58.52 -9.24
N LEU A 23 -54.81 58.69 -9.36
CA LEU A 23 -55.75 58.19 -10.35
C LEU A 23 -55.55 56.84 -11.06
N VAL A 24 -56.53 56.02 -10.83
CA VAL A 24 -56.96 54.86 -11.59
C VAL A 24 -57.09 55.16 -13.08
N PHE A 25 -56.28 54.43 -13.88
CA PHE A 25 -56.67 54.10 -15.25
C PHE A 25 -56.69 52.60 -15.33
N SER A 26 -57.86 52.04 -15.35
CA SER A 26 -58.12 50.62 -15.64
C SER A 26 -57.78 50.38 -17.09
N VAL A 27 -56.63 49.85 -17.36
CA VAL A 27 -56.33 49.13 -18.58
C VAL A 27 -56.48 47.69 -18.26
N LEU A 28 -57.58 47.05 -18.71
CA LEU A 28 -57.66 45.59 -18.83
C LEU A 28 -56.50 45.14 -19.71
N PHE A 29 -55.41 44.74 -19.14
CA PHE A 29 -54.54 43.79 -19.80
C PHE A 29 -55.18 42.44 -19.62
N ALA A 30 -55.69 41.91 -20.72
CA ALA A 30 -56.01 40.51 -20.82
C ALA A 30 -54.79 39.75 -20.37
N ALA A 31 -54.94 38.95 -19.30
CA ALA A 31 -54.04 37.88 -18.96
C ALA A 31 -54.01 36.98 -20.21
N GLY A 32 -52.96 37.19 -21.01
CA GLY A 32 -52.58 36.19 -22.00
C GLY A 32 -52.29 34.91 -21.24
N GLY A 33 -53.24 34.00 -21.26
CA GLY A 33 -52.99 32.65 -20.82
C GLY A 33 -51.75 32.15 -21.54
N GLU A 34 -50.73 31.70 -20.82
CA GLU A 34 -49.76 30.76 -21.36
C GLU A 34 -50.60 29.69 -22.06
N GLY A 35 -50.56 29.67 -23.40
CA GLY A 35 -51.28 28.68 -24.17
C GLY A 35 -51.07 27.32 -23.57
N ASP A 36 -52.13 26.64 -23.22
CA ASP A 36 -52.14 25.23 -22.90
C ASP A 36 -51.40 24.51 -24.06
N GLN A 37 -50.07 24.31 -23.91
CA GLN A 37 -49.37 23.41 -24.79
C GLN A 37 -50.04 22.05 -24.59
N GLU A 38 -50.77 21.59 -25.60
CA GLU A 38 -51.50 20.35 -25.60
C GLU A 38 -50.65 19.23 -25.01
N ARG A 39 -51.14 18.62 -23.95
CA ARG A 39 -50.49 17.53 -23.21
C ARG A 39 -50.08 16.43 -24.18
N TRP A 40 -48.79 16.26 -24.48
CA TRP A 40 -48.25 15.26 -25.39
C TRP A 40 -47.85 13.93 -24.69
N TRP A 41 -47.86 13.89 -23.34
CA TRP A 41 -47.52 12.71 -22.53
C TRP A 41 -48.79 11.92 -22.16
N ASN A 42 -48.54 10.62 -21.81
CA ASN A 42 -49.61 9.66 -21.46
C ASN A 42 -50.03 9.73 -19.97
N ASP A 43 -51.02 8.93 -19.58
CA ASP A 43 -51.62 8.92 -18.25
C ASP A 43 -50.64 8.39 -17.17
N ARG A 44 -49.67 7.50 -17.52
CA ARG A 44 -48.67 7.02 -16.58
C ARG A 44 -47.68 8.12 -16.18
N VAL A 45 -47.34 8.98 -17.12
CA VAL A 45 -46.53 10.18 -16.80
C VAL A 45 -47.33 11.14 -15.95
N GLU A 46 -48.63 11.31 -16.23
CA GLU A 46 -49.50 12.16 -15.43
C GLU A 46 -49.65 11.62 -13.97
N GLU A 47 -49.68 10.31 -13.82
CA GLU A 47 -49.61 9.70 -12.50
C GLU A 47 -48.29 9.96 -11.79
N ALA A 48 -47.14 9.88 -12.51
CA ALA A 48 -45.85 10.24 -11.96
C ALA A 48 -45.80 11.72 -11.53
N LEU A 49 -46.38 12.62 -12.32
CA LEU A 49 -46.50 14.05 -11.99
C LEU A 49 -47.36 14.29 -10.73
N ARG A 50 -48.42 13.53 -10.52
CA ARG A 50 -49.21 13.59 -9.29
C ARG A 50 -48.41 13.13 -8.07
N LYS A 51 -47.61 12.05 -8.23
CA LYS A 51 -46.75 11.50 -7.17
C LYS A 51 -45.54 12.41 -6.84
N ALA A 52 -45.20 13.34 -7.69
CA ALA A 52 -44.12 14.30 -7.46
C ALA A 52 -44.47 15.38 -6.41
N GLY A 53 -45.75 15.58 -6.06
CA GLY A 53 -46.19 16.60 -5.13
C GLY A 53 -45.71 18.00 -5.51
N ASP A 54 -45.07 18.70 -4.61
CA ASP A 54 -44.53 20.08 -4.83
C ASP A 54 -43.53 20.17 -5.95
N ASN A 55 -42.87 19.05 -6.35
CA ASN A 55 -41.89 19.04 -7.45
C ASN A 55 -42.54 18.87 -8.85
N ARG A 56 -43.88 18.77 -8.90
CA ARG A 56 -44.63 18.64 -10.17
C ARG A 56 -44.22 19.67 -11.22
N GLY A 57 -44.12 20.94 -10.84
CA GLY A 57 -43.75 22.03 -11.71
C GLY A 57 -42.40 21.85 -12.42
N GLU A 58 -41.41 21.31 -11.71
CA GLU A 58 -40.10 20.97 -12.28
C GLU A 58 -40.20 19.89 -13.35
N LEU A 59 -40.94 18.80 -13.06
CA LEU A 59 -41.10 17.70 -14.03
C LEU A 59 -41.93 18.15 -15.26
N GLN A 60 -42.95 19.01 -15.10
CA GLN A 60 -43.64 19.61 -16.23
C GLN A 60 -42.72 20.53 -17.04
N SER A 61 -41.88 21.33 -16.38
CA SER A 61 -40.87 22.16 -17.03
C SER A 61 -39.86 21.32 -17.84
N PHE A 62 -39.46 20.16 -17.32
CA PHE A 62 -38.67 19.20 -18.08
C PHE A 62 -39.39 18.76 -19.34
N LEU A 63 -40.62 18.27 -19.24
CA LEU A 63 -41.42 17.79 -20.42
C LEU A 63 -41.58 18.85 -21.49
N ARG A 64 -41.83 20.12 -21.11
CA ARG A 64 -41.96 21.26 -22.06
C ARG A 64 -40.65 21.55 -22.83
N LYS A 65 -39.49 21.27 -22.22
CA LYS A 65 -38.15 21.52 -22.82
C LYS A 65 -37.66 20.37 -23.70
N VAL A 66 -38.34 19.21 -23.70
CA VAL A 66 -37.92 18.04 -24.46
C VAL A 66 -38.27 18.19 -25.93
N PRO A 67 -37.31 18.09 -26.87
CA PRO A 67 -37.57 18.04 -28.29
C PRO A 67 -38.47 16.87 -28.66
N GLU A 68 -39.30 17.02 -29.69
CA GLU A 68 -40.27 16.00 -30.09
C GLU A 68 -39.63 14.63 -30.33
N SER A 69 -38.48 14.58 -31.02
CA SER A 69 -37.74 13.36 -31.29
C SER A 69 -37.22 12.63 -30.05
N ARG A 70 -37.26 13.27 -28.88
CA ARG A 70 -36.79 12.69 -27.62
C ARG A 70 -37.91 12.47 -26.60
N ARG A 71 -39.15 12.75 -26.98
CA ARG A 71 -40.32 12.55 -26.10
C ARG A 71 -40.45 11.11 -25.56
N PRO A 72 -40.27 10.04 -26.37
CA PRO A 72 -40.32 8.67 -25.84
C PRO A 72 -39.32 8.41 -24.70
N ALA A 73 -38.11 8.97 -24.78
CA ALA A 73 -37.12 8.84 -23.74
C ALA A 73 -37.47 9.60 -22.44
N ALA A 74 -38.10 10.78 -22.57
CA ALA A 74 -38.61 11.52 -21.40
C ALA A 74 -39.75 10.79 -20.71
N VAL A 75 -40.67 10.22 -21.50
CA VAL A 75 -41.76 9.35 -20.98
C VAL A 75 -41.18 8.17 -20.24
N PHE A 76 -40.22 7.46 -20.83
CA PHE A 76 -39.54 6.32 -20.19
C PHE A 76 -38.93 6.70 -18.84
N LEU A 77 -38.23 7.84 -18.77
CA LEU A 77 -37.62 8.31 -17.52
C LEU A 77 -38.69 8.55 -16.44
N LEU A 78 -39.76 9.29 -16.76
CA LEU A 78 -40.76 9.65 -15.74
C LEU A 78 -41.61 8.47 -15.27
N GLU A 79 -42.04 7.58 -16.22
CA GLU A 79 -42.80 6.37 -15.88
C GLU A 79 -42.04 5.45 -14.90
N ASN A 80 -40.72 5.38 -15.04
CA ASN A 80 -39.89 4.46 -14.30
C ASN A 80 -39.14 5.13 -13.14
N MET A 81 -39.27 6.44 -12.98
CA MET A 81 -38.58 7.21 -11.94
C MET A 81 -38.96 6.75 -10.53
N PRO A 82 -37.99 6.56 -9.61
CA PRO A 82 -38.28 6.27 -8.21
C PRO A 82 -39.03 7.39 -7.50
N PRO A 83 -39.89 7.09 -6.50
CA PRO A 83 -40.67 8.11 -5.78
C PRO A 83 -39.82 9.25 -5.19
N ARG A 84 -38.68 8.94 -4.65
CA ARG A 84 -37.71 9.91 -4.12
C ARG A 84 -37.25 10.91 -5.20
N ASP A 85 -36.98 10.43 -6.39
CA ASP A 85 -36.47 11.23 -7.50
C ASP A 85 -37.57 12.09 -8.11
N LEU A 86 -38.83 11.55 -8.19
CA LEU A 86 -40.01 12.32 -8.59
C LEU A 86 -40.18 13.58 -7.70
N SER A 87 -39.99 13.46 -6.40
CA SER A 87 -40.20 14.57 -5.45
C SER A 87 -39.02 15.55 -5.37
N SER A 88 -37.89 15.30 -6.05
CA SER A 88 -36.67 16.10 -5.78
C SER A 88 -35.91 16.56 -7.03
N LEU A 89 -35.95 15.82 -8.15
CA LEU A 89 -35.12 16.15 -9.31
C LEU A 89 -35.62 17.38 -10.06
N LYS A 90 -34.65 18.21 -10.48
CA LYS A 90 -34.91 19.48 -11.16
C LYS A 90 -34.95 19.34 -12.69
N ALA A 91 -35.77 20.15 -13.35
CA ALA A 91 -35.88 20.19 -14.79
C ALA A 91 -34.55 20.29 -15.52
N GLY A 92 -33.69 21.22 -15.09
CA GLY A 92 -32.38 21.40 -15.70
C GLY A 92 -31.50 20.16 -15.66
N TYR A 93 -31.50 19.44 -14.55
CA TYR A 93 -30.75 18.18 -14.39
C TYR A 93 -31.24 17.10 -15.38
N LEU A 94 -32.56 16.92 -15.50
CA LEU A 94 -33.16 15.93 -16.40
C LEU A 94 -32.94 16.28 -17.89
N VAL A 95 -33.06 17.56 -18.24
CA VAL A 95 -32.79 18.06 -19.63
C VAL A 95 -31.34 17.80 -19.99
N GLU A 96 -30.41 18.11 -19.12
CA GLU A 96 -28.99 17.94 -19.39
C GLU A 96 -28.62 16.44 -19.48
N ASN A 97 -29.15 15.60 -18.58
CA ASN A 97 -28.94 14.14 -18.66
C ASN A 97 -29.45 13.59 -19.99
N LEU A 98 -30.68 13.98 -20.41
CA LEU A 98 -31.27 13.55 -21.68
C LEU A 98 -30.42 14.01 -22.86
N ARG A 99 -30.00 15.28 -22.88
CA ARG A 99 -29.17 15.86 -23.94
C ARG A 99 -27.86 15.08 -24.10
N LEU A 100 -27.13 14.89 -23.01
CA LEU A 100 -25.82 14.21 -23.01
C LEU A 100 -25.91 12.72 -23.33
N ALA A 101 -26.99 12.04 -22.93
CA ALA A 101 -27.21 10.64 -23.29
C ALA A 101 -27.41 10.46 -24.82
N PHE A 102 -28.18 11.33 -25.46
CA PHE A 102 -28.35 11.31 -26.92
C PHE A 102 -27.07 11.72 -27.66
N GLU A 103 -26.33 12.69 -27.17
CA GLU A 103 -25.02 13.05 -27.71
C GLU A 103 -24.03 11.88 -27.62
N ALA A 104 -24.02 11.15 -26.49
CA ALA A 104 -23.19 9.97 -26.33
C ALA A 104 -23.57 8.88 -27.35
N LYS A 105 -24.88 8.58 -27.52
CA LYS A 105 -25.38 7.64 -28.52
C LYS A 105 -24.95 8.04 -29.93
N THR A 106 -25.13 9.34 -30.29
CA THR A 106 -24.81 9.83 -31.63
C THR A 106 -23.30 9.80 -31.95
N ALA A 107 -22.46 10.09 -30.95
CA ALA A 107 -21.01 10.13 -31.12
C ALA A 107 -20.35 8.74 -31.13
N ALA A 108 -20.99 7.74 -30.53
CA ALA A 108 -20.46 6.40 -30.46
C ALA A 108 -20.52 5.67 -31.82
N ALA A 109 -19.45 4.96 -32.19
CA ALA A 109 -19.36 4.19 -33.44
C ALA A 109 -20.50 3.14 -33.56
N TRP A 110 -20.96 2.60 -32.47
CA TRP A 110 -22.05 1.61 -32.37
C TRP A 110 -23.42 2.23 -32.18
N GLY A 111 -23.53 3.54 -31.96
CA GLY A 111 -24.76 4.19 -31.53
C GLY A 111 -25.95 4.04 -32.46
N LYS A 112 -25.72 3.92 -33.81
CA LYS A 112 -26.76 3.67 -34.80
C LYS A 112 -27.33 2.25 -34.76
N LYS A 113 -26.53 1.27 -34.29
CA LYS A 113 -26.94 -0.14 -34.20
C LYS A 113 -27.54 -0.50 -32.83
N LEU A 114 -27.49 0.42 -31.89
CA LEU A 114 -27.92 0.17 -30.51
C LEU A 114 -29.45 0.03 -30.47
N PRO A 115 -30.00 -1.10 -29.97
CA PRO A 115 -31.43 -1.27 -29.78
C PRO A 115 -32.01 -0.18 -28.88
N GLU A 116 -33.18 0.32 -29.22
CA GLU A 116 -33.80 1.45 -28.53
C GLU A 116 -34.13 1.13 -27.06
N ASP A 117 -34.61 -0.07 -26.78
CA ASP A 117 -34.90 -0.54 -25.42
C ASP A 117 -33.64 -0.63 -24.54
N VAL A 118 -32.50 -1.05 -25.12
CA VAL A 118 -31.18 -1.08 -24.46
C VAL A 118 -30.67 0.34 -24.20
N PHE A 119 -30.85 1.25 -25.19
CA PHE A 119 -30.49 2.65 -24.96
C PHE A 119 -31.30 3.27 -23.84
N LEU A 120 -32.61 3.08 -23.85
CA LEU A 120 -33.51 3.65 -22.83
C LEU A 120 -33.25 3.12 -21.44
N ASN A 121 -32.95 1.81 -21.30
CA ASN A 121 -32.79 1.18 -19.99
C ASN A 121 -31.33 1.24 -19.44
N ASP A 122 -30.32 1.26 -20.30
CA ASP A 122 -28.94 0.98 -19.90
C ASP A 122 -27.92 2.06 -20.33
N VAL A 123 -28.35 3.11 -21.09
CA VAL A 123 -27.54 4.32 -21.39
C VAL A 123 -28.17 5.58 -20.81
N LEU A 124 -29.48 5.77 -21.05
CA LEU A 124 -30.22 6.97 -20.67
C LEU A 124 -30.33 7.24 -19.17
N PRO A 125 -30.46 6.24 -18.28
CA PRO A 125 -30.67 6.49 -16.86
C PRO A 125 -29.58 7.36 -16.22
N TYR A 126 -29.98 8.22 -15.30
CA TYR A 126 -29.14 9.15 -14.57
C TYR A 126 -28.56 8.54 -13.29
N ALA A 127 -28.98 7.36 -12.94
CA ALA A 127 -28.60 6.67 -11.71
C ALA A 127 -28.59 5.14 -11.88
N ASN A 128 -27.98 4.46 -10.93
CA ASN A 128 -27.85 3.00 -10.90
C ASN A 128 -28.68 2.36 -9.77
N ALA A 129 -28.36 2.67 -8.52
CA ALA A 129 -28.99 2.11 -7.34
C ALA A 129 -29.61 3.22 -6.47
N ASN A 130 -29.26 3.24 -5.21
CA ASN A 130 -29.69 4.23 -4.22
C ASN A 130 -28.64 5.30 -3.90
N GLU A 131 -27.57 5.40 -4.70
CA GLU A 131 -26.53 6.40 -4.57
C GLU A 131 -27.07 7.84 -4.66
N ALA A 132 -26.28 8.81 -4.25
CA ALA A 132 -26.63 10.23 -4.37
C ALA A 132 -26.81 10.62 -5.85
N ARG A 133 -27.83 11.46 -6.15
CA ARG A 133 -28.07 11.96 -7.51
C ARG A 133 -27.16 13.15 -7.78
N GLU A 134 -26.33 13.06 -8.80
CA GLU A 134 -25.35 14.07 -9.18
C GLU A 134 -25.20 14.18 -10.72
N ALA A 135 -24.73 15.31 -11.19
CA ALA A 135 -24.54 15.59 -12.62
C ALA A 135 -23.20 15.01 -13.15
N TRP A 136 -23.00 13.71 -12.99
CA TRP A 136 -21.75 13.01 -13.32
C TRP A 136 -21.44 12.95 -14.82
N ARG A 137 -22.47 12.97 -15.68
CA ARG A 137 -22.35 12.60 -17.09
C ARG A 137 -21.41 13.50 -17.90
N SER A 138 -21.47 14.81 -17.72
CA SER A 138 -20.59 15.75 -18.45
C SER A 138 -19.13 15.53 -18.12
N LYS A 139 -18.81 15.50 -16.82
CA LYS A 139 -17.43 15.34 -16.33
C LYS A 139 -16.82 13.99 -16.68
N LEU A 140 -17.60 12.91 -16.54
CA LEU A 140 -17.12 11.58 -16.93
C LEU A 140 -16.97 11.47 -18.45
N ARG A 141 -17.87 12.08 -19.25
CA ARG A 141 -17.72 12.12 -20.70
C ARG A 141 -16.43 12.77 -21.15
N GLU A 142 -16.11 13.95 -20.59
CA GLU A 142 -14.85 14.64 -20.88
C GLU A 142 -13.62 13.77 -20.57
N THR A 143 -13.66 13.06 -19.47
CA THR A 143 -12.57 12.16 -19.03
C THR A 143 -12.49 10.88 -19.89
N CYS A 144 -13.65 10.29 -20.24
CA CYS A 144 -13.72 8.95 -20.83
C CYS A 144 -13.65 8.97 -22.36
N LEU A 145 -14.16 10.01 -23.02
CA LEU A 145 -14.22 10.07 -24.48
C LEU A 145 -12.85 9.90 -25.15
N PRO A 146 -11.77 10.53 -24.68
CA PRO A 146 -10.43 10.32 -25.24
C PRO A 146 -9.93 8.87 -25.11
N LEU A 147 -10.39 8.14 -24.08
CA LEU A 147 -9.94 6.77 -23.81
C LEU A 147 -10.56 5.75 -24.77
N VAL A 148 -11.75 6.07 -25.32
CA VAL A 148 -12.55 5.14 -26.16
C VAL A 148 -12.63 5.56 -27.62
N LYS A 149 -11.93 6.61 -28.02
CA LYS A 149 -12.01 7.23 -29.35
C LYS A 149 -11.79 6.24 -30.50
N GLU A 150 -10.89 5.29 -30.33
CA GLU A 150 -10.50 4.30 -31.34
C GLU A 150 -11.31 2.99 -31.22
N CYS A 151 -12.18 2.86 -30.20
CA CYS A 151 -12.94 1.65 -29.97
C CYS A 151 -14.08 1.53 -30.98
N LYS A 152 -14.31 0.31 -31.46
CA LYS A 152 -15.30 0.01 -32.51
C LYS A 152 -16.57 -0.64 -31.96
N SER A 153 -16.53 -1.19 -30.77
CA SER A 153 -17.66 -1.83 -30.09
C SER A 153 -17.85 -1.37 -28.64
N PRO A 154 -19.05 -1.54 -28.08
CA PRO A 154 -19.29 -1.28 -26.64
C PRO A 154 -18.37 -2.08 -25.73
N GLY A 155 -18.10 -3.34 -26.05
CA GLY A 155 -17.26 -4.22 -25.27
C GLY A 155 -15.79 -3.76 -25.22
N GLU A 156 -15.23 -3.37 -26.38
CA GLU A 156 -13.89 -2.77 -26.42
C GLU A 156 -13.80 -1.51 -25.56
N ALA A 157 -14.80 -0.62 -25.70
CA ALA A 157 -14.84 0.63 -24.95
C ALA A 157 -14.95 0.39 -23.42
N ALA A 158 -15.82 -0.52 -22.99
CA ALA A 158 -15.97 -0.87 -21.59
C ALA A 158 -14.68 -1.49 -21.01
N HIS A 159 -14.01 -2.37 -21.77
CA HIS A 159 -12.75 -2.97 -21.38
C HIS A 159 -11.65 -1.91 -21.22
N GLU A 160 -11.52 -0.98 -22.17
CA GLU A 160 -10.55 0.12 -22.11
C GLU A 160 -10.83 1.07 -20.95
N LEU A 161 -12.09 1.42 -20.69
CA LEU A 161 -12.47 2.21 -19.52
C LEU A 161 -12.10 1.50 -18.25
N ASN A 162 -12.46 0.23 -18.07
CA ASN A 162 -12.15 -0.54 -16.89
C ASN A 162 -10.65 -0.63 -16.62
N ARG A 163 -9.85 -0.73 -17.69
CA ARG A 163 -8.39 -0.81 -17.60
C ARG A 163 -7.71 0.51 -17.18
N LYS A 164 -8.32 1.65 -17.51
CA LYS A 164 -7.65 2.96 -17.41
C LYS A 164 -8.25 3.91 -16.38
N ILE A 165 -9.58 3.94 -16.24
CA ILE A 165 -10.27 5.01 -15.52
C ILE A 165 -9.95 5.03 -14.01
N PHE A 166 -9.89 3.89 -13.36
CA PHE A 166 -9.64 3.80 -11.92
C PHE A 166 -8.24 4.32 -11.56
N LYS A 167 -7.24 3.98 -12.38
CA LYS A 167 -5.88 4.50 -12.22
C LYS A 167 -5.81 6.00 -12.50
N LEU A 168 -6.50 6.47 -13.54
CA LEU A 168 -6.54 7.88 -13.92
C LEU A 168 -7.16 8.74 -12.82
N LEU A 169 -8.26 8.27 -12.23
CA LEU A 169 -8.99 8.97 -11.16
C LEU A 169 -8.42 8.69 -9.75
N GLY A 170 -7.42 7.81 -9.61
CA GLY A 170 -6.82 7.46 -8.31
C GLY A 170 -7.75 6.65 -7.42
N VAL A 171 -8.72 5.92 -7.99
CA VAL A 171 -9.74 5.17 -7.26
C VAL A 171 -9.35 3.69 -7.15
N ARG A 172 -9.58 3.09 -5.98
CA ARG A 172 -9.33 1.66 -5.72
C ARG A 172 -10.35 1.07 -4.76
N TYR A 173 -10.46 -0.26 -4.76
CA TYR A 173 -11.24 -0.98 -3.76
C TYR A 173 -10.71 -0.75 -2.35
N SER A 174 -11.63 -0.58 -1.38
CA SER A 174 -11.26 -0.55 0.03
C SER A 174 -12.45 -0.84 0.94
N THR A 175 -12.22 -1.60 2.02
CA THR A 175 -13.18 -1.75 3.11
C THR A 175 -13.29 -0.49 3.99
N LYS A 176 -12.33 0.45 3.85
CA LYS A 176 -12.29 1.73 4.56
C LYS A 176 -13.05 2.86 3.84
N ARG A 177 -13.82 2.53 2.76
CA ARG A 177 -14.73 3.48 2.10
C ARG A 177 -15.79 3.99 3.06
N ASN A 178 -16.40 5.14 2.75
CA ASN A 178 -17.43 5.74 3.62
C ASN A 178 -18.70 4.89 3.69
N ARG A 179 -19.15 4.39 2.53
CA ARG A 179 -20.37 3.56 2.39
C ARG A 179 -20.27 2.66 1.15
N ALA A 180 -21.21 1.73 1.00
CA ALA A 180 -21.18 0.77 -0.10
C ALA A 180 -21.56 1.39 -1.46
N ASP A 181 -22.50 2.30 -1.47
CA ASP A 181 -23.22 2.90 -2.61
C ASP A 181 -22.75 4.34 -2.90
N GLN A 182 -21.42 4.58 -2.82
CA GLN A 182 -20.85 5.89 -3.13
C GLN A 182 -21.14 6.29 -4.57
N ALA A 183 -21.61 7.54 -4.76
CA ALA A 183 -21.74 8.14 -6.09
C ALA A 183 -20.35 8.48 -6.69
N PRO A 184 -20.24 8.73 -8.00
CA PRO A 184 -18.97 8.99 -8.67
C PRO A 184 -18.14 10.11 -8.03
N ALA A 185 -18.75 11.25 -7.66
CA ALA A 185 -18.00 12.36 -7.05
C ALA A 185 -17.38 11.96 -5.71
N GLU A 186 -18.17 11.34 -4.81
CA GLU A 186 -17.66 10.85 -3.51
C GLU A 186 -16.58 9.78 -3.69
N THR A 187 -16.75 8.88 -4.67
CA THR A 187 -15.77 7.85 -4.99
C THR A 187 -14.44 8.45 -5.47
N ILE A 188 -14.49 9.46 -6.32
CA ILE A 188 -13.31 10.15 -6.85
C ILE A 188 -12.64 10.99 -5.76
N GLU A 189 -13.42 11.71 -4.95
CA GLU A 189 -12.91 12.55 -3.86
C GLU A 189 -12.16 11.72 -2.81
N THR A 190 -12.74 10.58 -2.40
CA THR A 190 -12.13 9.72 -1.37
C THR A 190 -11.04 8.82 -1.92
N GLY A 191 -11.04 8.53 -3.22
CA GLY A 191 -10.17 7.53 -3.84
C GLY A 191 -10.43 6.08 -3.41
N LEU A 192 -11.50 5.85 -2.62
CA LEU A 192 -11.83 4.55 -2.01
C LEU A 192 -13.28 4.19 -2.27
N ALA A 193 -13.54 2.95 -2.71
CA ALA A 193 -14.89 2.46 -2.94
C ALA A 193 -15.05 0.96 -2.61
N SER A 194 -16.29 0.52 -2.48
CA SER A 194 -16.65 -0.90 -2.47
C SER A 194 -16.73 -1.47 -3.90
N CYS A 195 -16.94 -2.78 -4.04
CA CYS A 195 -17.30 -3.37 -5.35
C CYS A 195 -18.51 -2.66 -5.98
N THR A 196 -19.51 -2.26 -5.19
CA THR A 196 -20.69 -1.52 -5.67
C THR A 196 -20.32 -0.11 -6.13
N GLY A 197 -19.58 0.67 -5.33
CA GLY A 197 -19.15 2.02 -5.69
C GLY A 197 -18.23 2.05 -6.93
N LEU A 198 -17.31 1.08 -7.05
CA LEU A 198 -16.51 0.90 -8.27
C LEU A 198 -17.38 0.58 -9.48
N SER A 199 -18.40 -0.30 -9.31
CA SER A 199 -19.29 -0.68 -10.38
C SER A 199 -20.20 0.49 -10.80
N ILE A 200 -20.71 1.31 -9.87
CA ILE A 200 -21.43 2.55 -10.16
C ILE A 200 -20.58 3.48 -11.02
N LEU A 201 -19.34 3.74 -10.62
CA LEU A 201 -18.43 4.60 -11.38
C LEU A 201 -18.15 4.06 -12.77
N LEU A 202 -17.95 2.75 -12.94
CA LEU A 202 -17.70 2.15 -14.26
C LEU A 202 -18.95 2.19 -15.15
N VAL A 203 -20.14 1.91 -14.60
CA VAL A 203 -21.40 2.02 -15.36
C VAL A 203 -21.62 3.46 -15.82
N ASP A 204 -21.43 4.45 -14.96
CA ASP A 204 -21.61 5.85 -15.31
C ASP A 204 -20.56 6.33 -16.34
N ALA A 205 -19.32 5.85 -16.22
CA ALA A 205 -18.27 6.08 -17.22
C ALA A 205 -18.67 5.49 -18.59
N CYS A 206 -19.15 4.24 -18.64
CA CYS A 206 -19.67 3.60 -19.84
C CYS A 206 -20.83 4.38 -20.45
N ARG A 207 -21.85 4.70 -19.65
CA ARG A 207 -23.02 5.46 -20.09
C ARG A 207 -22.66 6.87 -20.59
N SER A 208 -21.64 7.48 -20.05
CA SER A 208 -21.19 8.84 -20.45
C SER A 208 -20.67 8.89 -21.90
N VAL A 209 -20.23 7.77 -22.43
CA VAL A 209 -19.72 7.62 -23.82
C VAL A 209 -20.60 6.74 -24.71
N GLY A 210 -21.84 6.44 -24.27
CA GLY A 210 -22.83 5.71 -25.06
C GLY A 210 -22.64 4.19 -25.03
N VAL A 211 -21.92 3.64 -24.11
CA VAL A 211 -21.82 2.19 -23.85
C VAL A 211 -22.96 1.78 -22.91
N PRO A 212 -23.85 0.85 -23.30
CA PRO A 212 -24.89 0.36 -22.41
C PRO A 212 -24.30 -0.51 -21.32
N ALA A 213 -24.57 -0.12 -20.08
CA ALA A 213 -24.04 -0.83 -18.92
C ALA A 213 -25.00 -0.76 -17.74
N ARG A 214 -24.95 -1.77 -16.87
CA ARG A 214 -25.76 -1.86 -15.65
C ARG A 214 -25.04 -2.61 -14.54
N LEU A 215 -25.50 -2.43 -13.32
CA LEU A 215 -25.02 -3.23 -12.19
C LEU A 215 -25.61 -4.64 -12.27
N ALA A 216 -24.77 -5.63 -11.94
CA ALA A 216 -25.23 -6.99 -11.65
C ALA A 216 -24.61 -7.44 -10.32
N GLY A 217 -25.27 -8.35 -9.62
CA GLY A 217 -24.77 -8.80 -8.31
C GLY A 217 -25.59 -9.91 -7.68
N THR A 218 -25.03 -10.47 -6.61
CA THR A 218 -25.70 -11.45 -5.73
C THR A 218 -25.72 -10.95 -4.30
N PRO A 219 -26.84 -11.11 -3.57
CA PRO A 219 -26.92 -10.72 -2.14
C PRO A 219 -25.98 -11.54 -1.28
N ASN A 220 -25.79 -12.82 -1.59
CA ASN A 220 -24.90 -13.71 -0.84
C ASN A 220 -24.48 -14.89 -1.72
N TRP A 221 -23.20 -15.17 -1.79
CA TRP A 221 -22.71 -16.37 -2.46
C TRP A 221 -23.26 -17.64 -1.79
N VAL A 222 -23.46 -18.70 -2.57
CA VAL A 222 -23.93 -20.02 -2.05
C VAL A 222 -23.08 -20.56 -0.90
N ASN A 223 -21.80 -20.23 -0.86
CA ASN A 223 -20.90 -20.56 0.25
C ASN A 223 -21.00 -19.58 1.45
N LYS A 224 -21.96 -18.65 1.44
CA LYS A 224 -22.23 -17.65 2.47
C LYS A 224 -21.05 -16.69 2.76
N SER A 225 -20.18 -16.47 1.79
CA SER A 225 -19.02 -15.59 1.94
C SER A 225 -19.32 -14.09 1.73
N GLY A 226 -20.58 -13.71 1.58
CA GLY A 226 -21.04 -12.33 1.41
C GLY A 226 -21.55 -12.03 0.01
N ASN A 227 -21.90 -10.76 -0.23
CA ASN A 227 -22.39 -10.23 -1.50
C ASN A 227 -21.25 -9.84 -2.44
N HIS A 228 -21.60 -9.66 -3.71
CA HIS A 228 -20.71 -9.03 -4.69
C HIS A 228 -21.51 -8.30 -5.75
N THR A 229 -20.93 -7.18 -6.26
CA THR A 229 -21.50 -6.39 -7.35
C THR A 229 -20.45 -6.20 -8.45
N TRP A 230 -20.86 -6.32 -9.70
CA TRP A 230 -20.03 -6.13 -10.89
C TRP A 230 -20.80 -5.41 -11.97
N VAL A 231 -20.28 -5.31 -13.18
CA VAL A 231 -20.89 -4.61 -14.31
C VAL A 231 -21.28 -5.60 -15.41
N GLU A 232 -22.51 -5.49 -15.95
CA GLU A 232 -22.88 -6.05 -17.25
C GLU A 232 -22.84 -4.96 -18.31
N VAL A 233 -22.32 -5.31 -19.50
CA VAL A 233 -22.18 -4.45 -20.68
C VAL A 233 -22.87 -5.12 -21.86
N TRP A 234 -23.64 -4.35 -22.65
CA TRP A 234 -24.27 -4.85 -23.87
C TRP A 234 -23.34 -4.64 -25.08
N ASP A 235 -22.99 -5.76 -25.76
CA ASP A 235 -22.28 -5.80 -27.05
C ASP A 235 -22.82 -6.99 -27.87
N ASP A 236 -23.91 -6.79 -28.60
CA ASP A 236 -24.72 -7.84 -29.28
C ASP A 236 -25.21 -8.97 -28.33
N GLY A 237 -25.19 -8.72 -27.03
CA GLY A 237 -25.53 -9.59 -25.91
C GLY A 237 -24.99 -9.00 -24.60
N TRP A 238 -25.39 -9.60 -23.48
CA TRP A 238 -24.87 -9.19 -22.16
C TRP A 238 -23.59 -9.92 -21.82
N HIS A 239 -22.52 -9.15 -21.56
CA HIS A 239 -21.21 -9.58 -21.12
C HIS A 239 -20.90 -9.00 -19.74
N PHE A 240 -20.01 -9.59 -18.96
CA PHE A 240 -19.70 -9.08 -17.63
C PHE A 240 -18.23 -8.70 -17.46
N ALA A 241 -17.96 -7.80 -16.50
CA ALA A 241 -16.63 -7.42 -16.05
C ALA A 241 -16.63 -7.02 -14.58
N GLY A 242 -15.61 -7.41 -13.84
CA GLY A 242 -15.34 -6.87 -12.49
C GLY A 242 -14.83 -5.43 -12.59
N ALA A 243 -15.46 -4.48 -11.89
CA ALA A 243 -15.03 -3.08 -11.90
C ALA A 243 -13.69 -2.91 -11.17
N ALA A 244 -12.73 -2.23 -11.79
CA ALA A 244 -11.34 -2.11 -11.37
C ALA A 244 -10.54 -3.43 -11.39
N GLU A 245 -11.09 -4.47 -12.03
CA GLU A 245 -10.52 -5.81 -12.11
C GLU A 245 -10.45 -6.29 -13.58
N PRO A 246 -9.79 -5.53 -14.50
CA PRO A 246 -9.75 -5.88 -15.92
C PRO A 246 -8.96 -7.18 -16.12
N ASP A 247 -9.55 -8.14 -16.84
CA ASP A 247 -8.87 -9.36 -17.26
C ASP A 247 -8.21 -9.15 -18.63
N SER A 248 -7.00 -9.65 -18.83
CA SER A 248 -6.27 -9.48 -20.10
C SER A 248 -6.95 -10.16 -21.30
N ARG A 249 -7.88 -11.09 -21.05
CA ARG A 249 -8.69 -11.79 -22.07
C ARG A 249 -9.94 -11.03 -22.50
N GLY A 250 -10.29 -9.90 -21.83
CA GLY A 250 -11.46 -9.08 -22.13
C GLY A 250 -12.61 -9.33 -21.17
N LEU A 251 -13.85 -9.14 -21.71
CA LEU A 251 -15.08 -9.40 -20.96
C LEU A 251 -15.31 -10.91 -20.71
N ASP A 252 -16.29 -11.24 -19.87
CA ASP A 252 -16.68 -12.59 -19.46
C ASP A 252 -15.60 -13.37 -18.69
N HIS A 253 -14.66 -12.64 -18.12
CA HIS A 253 -13.61 -13.19 -17.27
C HIS A 253 -13.54 -12.43 -15.93
N GLY A 254 -13.43 -13.17 -14.85
CA GLY A 254 -13.31 -12.61 -13.52
C GLY A 254 -13.11 -13.68 -12.45
N TRP A 255 -12.49 -13.33 -11.32
CA TRP A 255 -12.25 -14.25 -10.21
C TRP A 255 -13.55 -14.87 -9.64
N PHE A 256 -14.66 -14.16 -9.77
CA PHE A 256 -15.96 -14.57 -9.24
C PHE A 256 -16.74 -15.53 -10.17
N GLN A 257 -16.30 -15.71 -11.42
CA GLN A 257 -16.99 -16.53 -12.42
C GLN A 257 -17.35 -17.94 -11.90
N GLY A 258 -16.40 -18.61 -11.24
CA GLY A 258 -16.62 -19.94 -10.66
C GLY A 258 -17.62 -19.98 -9.48
N ARG A 259 -17.85 -18.83 -8.82
CA ARG A 259 -18.88 -18.67 -7.78
C ARG A 259 -20.23 -18.34 -8.38
N ALA A 260 -20.24 -17.46 -9.39
CA ALA A 260 -21.44 -17.10 -10.14
C ALA A 260 -22.08 -18.33 -10.81
N ALA A 261 -21.24 -19.25 -11.33
CA ALA A 261 -21.71 -20.53 -11.89
C ALA A 261 -22.39 -21.47 -10.88
N GLN A 262 -22.32 -21.18 -9.59
CA GLN A 262 -23.00 -21.94 -8.51
C GLN A 262 -24.26 -21.27 -7.99
N ALA A 263 -24.63 -20.12 -8.53
CA ALA A 263 -25.84 -19.37 -8.12
C ALA A 263 -27.10 -20.24 -8.28
N ILE A 264 -28.12 -19.96 -7.46
CA ILE A 264 -29.36 -20.73 -7.42
C ILE A 264 -30.52 -19.78 -7.83
N GLU A 265 -31.09 -20.03 -8.99
CA GLU A 265 -32.06 -19.12 -9.63
C GLU A 265 -33.29 -18.86 -8.76
N ASP A 266 -33.83 -19.91 -8.13
CA ASP A 266 -35.02 -19.87 -7.29
C ASP A 266 -34.74 -19.43 -5.82
N SER A 267 -33.50 -19.09 -5.50
CA SER A 267 -33.13 -18.62 -4.16
C SER A 267 -32.91 -17.10 -4.16
N PRO A 268 -33.81 -16.30 -3.55
CA PRO A 268 -33.62 -14.86 -3.49
C PRO A 268 -32.28 -14.42 -2.90
N GLU A 269 -31.72 -15.22 -1.98
CA GLU A 269 -30.42 -14.96 -1.32
C GLU A 269 -29.24 -15.31 -2.23
N HIS A 270 -29.38 -16.30 -3.11
CA HIS A 270 -28.26 -16.88 -3.87
C HIS A 270 -28.39 -16.70 -5.39
N ALA A 271 -29.41 -16.02 -5.84
CA ALA A 271 -29.61 -15.66 -7.25
C ALA A 271 -28.73 -14.46 -7.65
N ILE A 272 -28.57 -14.28 -8.94
CA ILE A 272 -27.89 -13.14 -9.53
C ILE A 272 -28.94 -12.22 -10.16
N TYR A 273 -28.87 -10.96 -9.80
CA TYR A 273 -29.75 -9.92 -10.27
C TYR A 273 -28.99 -8.89 -11.08
N ALA A 274 -29.57 -8.43 -12.18
CA ALA A 274 -29.09 -7.26 -12.91
C ALA A 274 -30.09 -6.13 -12.76
N MET A 275 -29.60 -4.92 -12.50
CA MET A 275 -30.44 -3.74 -12.37
C MET A 275 -31.18 -3.42 -13.67
N SER A 276 -32.37 -2.87 -13.52
CA SER A 276 -33.18 -2.30 -14.60
C SER A 276 -33.73 -0.95 -14.14
N PHE A 277 -33.63 0.06 -14.98
CA PHE A 277 -34.32 1.33 -14.70
C PHE A 277 -35.83 1.18 -14.96
N ARG A 278 -36.20 0.31 -15.91
CA ARG A 278 -37.60 -0.11 -16.12
C ARG A 278 -38.13 -0.87 -14.92
N LYS A 279 -39.28 -0.51 -14.39
CA LYS A 279 -39.98 -1.25 -13.35
C LYS A 279 -40.29 -2.68 -13.80
N THR A 280 -39.85 -3.67 -13.02
CA THR A 280 -39.96 -5.11 -13.34
C THR A 280 -40.80 -5.89 -12.34
N GLY A 281 -41.18 -5.31 -11.23
CA GLY A 281 -41.83 -6.00 -10.11
C GLY A 281 -40.87 -6.78 -9.20
N THR A 282 -39.60 -6.86 -9.53
CA THR A 282 -38.53 -7.45 -8.70
C THR A 282 -37.55 -6.36 -8.30
N SER A 283 -37.15 -6.32 -7.03
CA SER A 283 -36.18 -5.34 -6.51
C SER A 283 -34.76 -5.90 -6.53
N PHE A 284 -33.76 -5.05 -6.81
CA PHE A 284 -32.37 -5.37 -6.64
C PHE A 284 -32.06 -5.49 -5.14
N PRO A 285 -31.46 -6.59 -4.67
CA PRO A 285 -31.25 -6.80 -3.24
C PRO A 285 -30.11 -5.95 -2.71
N LEU A 286 -30.44 -4.76 -2.20
CA LEU A 286 -29.49 -3.82 -1.61
C LEU A 286 -29.12 -4.27 -0.19
N VAL A 287 -28.14 -5.18 -0.05
CA VAL A 287 -27.74 -5.72 1.28
C VAL A 287 -27.20 -4.66 2.24
N TRP A 288 -26.75 -3.52 1.73
CA TRP A 288 -26.29 -2.36 2.51
C TRP A 288 -27.42 -1.38 2.88
N ALA A 289 -28.61 -1.56 2.29
CA ALA A 289 -29.79 -0.72 2.51
C ALA A 289 -31.08 -1.55 2.43
N PRO A 290 -31.30 -2.51 3.35
CA PRO A 290 -32.33 -3.55 3.24
C PRO A 290 -33.78 -3.02 3.29
N GLY A 291 -34.00 -1.75 3.63
CA GLY A 291 -35.33 -1.11 3.58
C GLY A 291 -35.69 -0.44 2.27
N ILE A 292 -34.80 -0.50 1.26
CA ILE A 292 -35.01 0.12 -0.05
C ILE A 292 -35.44 -0.96 -1.07
N ASP A 293 -36.59 -0.79 -1.67
CA ASP A 293 -37.22 -1.72 -2.62
C ASP A 293 -37.51 -1.11 -4.01
N TYR A 294 -37.28 0.17 -4.20
CA TYR A 294 -37.61 0.88 -5.44
C TYR A 294 -36.60 0.69 -6.59
N VAL A 295 -35.48 0.04 -6.34
CA VAL A 295 -34.46 -0.25 -7.36
C VAL A 295 -34.86 -1.55 -8.06
N SER A 296 -35.37 -1.44 -9.30
CA SER A 296 -35.84 -2.60 -10.06
C SER A 296 -34.70 -3.47 -10.57
N ALA A 297 -34.95 -4.77 -10.72
CA ALA A 297 -34.00 -5.75 -11.22
C ALA A 297 -34.66 -6.87 -12.04
N VAL A 298 -33.83 -7.58 -12.78
CA VAL A 298 -34.18 -8.85 -13.43
C VAL A 298 -33.31 -9.96 -12.90
N ASN A 299 -33.87 -11.15 -12.68
CA ASN A 299 -33.08 -12.33 -12.35
C ASN A 299 -32.33 -12.79 -13.62
N VAL A 300 -30.99 -12.82 -13.55
CA VAL A 300 -30.13 -13.17 -14.66
C VAL A 300 -29.25 -14.40 -14.36
N THR A 301 -29.61 -15.14 -13.32
CA THR A 301 -28.86 -16.32 -12.84
C THR A 301 -28.56 -17.30 -13.97
N GLY A 302 -29.53 -17.56 -14.84
CA GLY A 302 -29.39 -18.50 -15.96
C GLY A 302 -28.25 -18.19 -16.93
N ARG A 303 -27.78 -16.93 -17.01
CA ARG A 303 -26.62 -16.55 -17.84
C ARG A 303 -25.29 -16.98 -17.24
N TYR A 304 -25.21 -17.08 -15.91
CA TYR A 304 -23.98 -17.40 -15.18
C TYR A 304 -23.88 -18.89 -14.84
N VAL A 305 -25.02 -19.56 -14.70
CA VAL A 305 -25.09 -20.99 -14.41
C VAL A 305 -24.97 -21.75 -15.72
N SER A 306 -23.77 -22.25 -16.03
CA SER A 306 -23.58 -23.12 -17.18
C SER A 306 -24.41 -24.40 -17.02
N ALA A 307 -25.17 -24.78 -18.02
CA ALA A 307 -25.88 -26.05 -18.06
C ALA A 307 -24.84 -27.19 -17.86
N GLY A 308 -24.90 -27.86 -16.70
CA GLY A 308 -23.99 -28.93 -16.34
C GLY A 308 -22.80 -28.55 -15.46
N ALA A 309 -22.71 -27.34 -14.89
CA ALA A 309 -21.72 -27.02 -13.85
C ALA A 309 -22.00 -27.86 -12.59
N LYS A 310 -21.32 -29.02 -12.48
CA LYS A 310 -21.33 -29.80 -11.26
C LYS A 310 -20.65 -29.00 -10.15
N PRO A 311 -21.13 -29.09 -8.88
CA PRO A 311 -20.39 -28.53 -7.73
C PRO A 311 -18.95 -29.03 -7.80
N PRO A 312 -17.95 -28.22 -7.36
CA PRO A 312 -16.57 -28.64 -7.43
C PRO A 312 -16.39 -29.99 -6.73
N GLU A 313 -15.98 -31.00 -7.47
CA GLU A 313 -15.81 -32.39 -6.96
C GLU A 313 -14.73 -32.50 -5.89
N LYS A 314 -13.80 -31.51 -5.83
CA LYS A 314 -12.69 -31.49 -4.87
C LYS A 314 -12.82 -30.33 -3.88
N PRO A 315 -12.53 -30.57 -2.60
CA PRO A 315 -12.42 -29.52 -1.60
C PRO A 315 -11.47 -28.40 -2.03
N ARG A 316 -11.69 -27.18 -1.52
CA ARG A 316 -10.83 -26.04 -1.79
C ARG A 316 -10.24 -25.48 -0.49
N LEU A 317 -8.95 -25.18 -0.53
CA LEU A 317 -8.27 -24.38 0.49
C LEU A 317 -8.21 -22.94 0.04
N LEU A 318 -8.80 -22.02 0.81
CA LEU A 318 -8.69 -20.57 0.65
C LEU A 318 -7.61 -20.03 1.58
N VAL A 319 -6.70 -19.22 1.05
CA VAL A 319 -5.58 -18.68 1.81
C VAL A 319 -5.65 -17.15 1.83
N LYS A 320 -5.78 -16.58 3.04
CA LYS A 320 -5.66 -15.15 3.32
C LYS A 320 -4.32 -14.90 4.01
N VAL A 321 -3.58 -13.89 3.56
CA VAL A 321 -2.32 -13.49 4.19
C VAL A 321 -2.47 -12.04 4.64
N PHE A 322 -2.17 -11.79 5.90
CA PHE A 322 -2.22 -10.48 6.55
C PHE A 322 -0.82 -10.05 6.96
N ASP A 323 -0.53 -8.76 6.95
CA ASP A 323 0.74 -8.21 7.44
C ASP A 323 0.94 -8.47 8.94
N GLU A 324 -0.14 -8.31 9.74
CA GLU A 324 -0.18 -8.65 11.18
C GLU A 324 -1.60 -9.10 11.59
N LYS A 325 -1.74 -9.58 12.82
CA LYS A 325 -3.06 -9.87 13.41
C LYS A 325 -3.85 -8.56 13.51
N ASP A 326 -5.06 -8.56 12.94
CA ASP A 326 -5.92 -7.38 12.79
C ASP A 326 -5.37 -6.31 11.80
N GLY A 327 -4.37 -6.66 11.01
CA GLY A 327 -3.77 -5.85 9.94
C GLY A 327 -4.46 -5.98 8.59
N GLU A 328 -3.79 -5.50 7.54
CA GLU A 328 -4.30 -5.53 6.17
C GLU A 328 -3.88 -6.82 5.45
N ARG A 329 -4.71 -7.28 4.51
CA ARG A 329 -4.31 -8.36 3.61
C ARG A 329 -3.18 -7.87 2.72
N VAL A 330 -2.22 -8.75 2.46
CA VAL A 330 -1.04 -8.44 1.64
C VAL A 330 -0.81 -9.49 0.56
N VAL A 331 -0.26 -9.05 -0.58
CA VAL A 331 0.13 -9.97 -1.65
C VAL A 331 1.42 -10.66 -1.26
N ARG A 332 1.40 -12.00 -1.18
CA ARG A 332 2.57 -12.86 -1.01
C ARG A 332 2.46 -14.08 -1.90
N SER A 333 3.59 -14.57 -2.36
CA SER A 333 3.64 -15.85 -3.07
C SER A 333 3.39 -16.99 -2.09
N VAL A 334 2.48 -17.86 -2.46
CA VAL A 334 2.03 -19.00 -1.64
C VAL A 334 2.27 -20.29 -2.40
N GLU A 335 2.91 -21.23 -1.76
CA GLU A 335 3.12 -22.60 -2.26
C GLU A 335 2.36 -23.59 -1.38
N LEU A 336 1.65 -24.50 -2.00
CA LEU A 336 1.00 -25.62 -1.34
C LEU A 336 1.63 -26.93 -1.85
N ILE A 337 2.39 -27.60 -1.00
CA ILE A 337 3.19 -28.78 -1.33
C ILE A 337 2.48 -30.01 -0.75
N ASP A 338 2.18 -30.99 -1.58
CA ASP A 338 1.62 -32.27 -1.15
C ASP A 338 2.69 -33.08 -0.39
N ARG A 339 2.41 -33.46 0.85
CA ARG A 339 3.38 -34.27 1.66
C ARG A 339 3.56 -35.69 1.17
N ALA A 340 2.62 -36.22 0.42
CA ALA A 340 2.73 -37.56 -0.17
C ALA A 340 3.48 -37.55 -1.51
N ASP A 341 3.56 -36.37 -2.16
CA ASP A 341 4.22 -36.18 -3.44
C ASP A 341 4.87 -34.77 -3.45
N LEU A 342 6.13 -34.70 -3.04
CA LEU A 342 6.85 -33.43 -2.87
C LEU A 342 7.13 -32.67 -4.18
N GLU A 343 6.97 -33.31 -5.34
CA GLU A 343 7.07 -32.68 -6.66
C GLU A 343 5.78 -31.94 -7.01
N LYS A 344 4.67 -32.32 -6.41
CA LYS A 344 3.37 -31.68 -6.61
C LYS A 344 3.25 -30.39 -5.80
N VAL A 345 3.63 -29.28 -6.42
CA VAL A 345 3.59 -27.96 -5.82
C VAL A 345 2.58 -27.07 -6.56
N LEU A 346 1.52 -26.65 -5.87
CA LEU A 346 0.59 -25.63 -6.36
C LEU A 346 1.07 -24.26 -5.93
N ARG A 347 1.05 -23.28 -6.84
CA ARG A 347 1.53 -21.92 -6.59
C ARG A 347 0.48 -20.88 -6.91
N GLY A 348 0.48 -19.77 -6.17
CA GLY A 348 -0.37 -18.61 -6.42
C GLY A 348 0.01 -17.44 -5.52
N ASN A 349 -0.59 -16.27 -5.78
CA ASN A 349 -0.39 -15.10 -4.95
C ASN A 349 -1.64 -14.81 -4.12
N SER A 350 -1.48 -14.52 -2.82
CA SER A 350 -2.56 -13.99 -1.99
C SER A 350 -3.02 -12.62 -2.49
N ARG A 351 -4.18 -12.17 -2.03
CA ARG A 351 -4.80 -10.88 -2.40
C ARG A 351 -4.63 -9.88 -1.26
N ASP A 352 -4.38 -8.61 -1.61
CA ASP A 352 -4.29 -7.51 -0.65
C ASP A 352 -5.64 -6.80 -0.45
N GLU A 353 -5.65 -5.71 0.31
CA GLU A 353 -6.83 -4.91 0.61
C GLU A 353 -7.37 -4.11 -0.61
N SER A 354 -6.64 -4.04 -1.73
CA SER A 354 -7.12 -3.44 -2.97
C SER A 354 -8.00 -4.38 -3.80
N ASN A 355 -8.01 -5.67 -3.47
CA ASN A 355 -8.88 -6.67 -4.08
C ASN A 355 -10.18 -6.83 -3.27
N ASP A 356 -11.27 -7.24 -3.92
CA ASP A 356 -12.52 -7.54 -3.23
C ASP A 356 -12.31 -8.51 -2.05
N THR A 357 -13.08 -8.31 -0.98
CA THR A 357 -12.98 -9.14 0.24
C THR A 357 -13.20 -10.63 -0.04
N ASN A 358 -13.94 -10.94 -1.09
CA ASN A 358 -14.25 -12.31 -1.53
C ASN A 358 -13.26 -12.85 -2.56
N ASP A 359 -12.40 -12.02 -3.15
CA ASP A 359 -11.28 -12.51 -3.98
C ASP A 359 -10.19 -13.03 -3.06
N ILE A 360 -10.09 -14.36 -2.98
CA ILE A 360 -9.17 -15.07 -2.08
C ILE A 360 -8.43 -16.12 -2.88
N LEU A 361 -7.10 -16.22 -2.70
CA LEU A 361 -6.32 -17.29 -3.30
C LEU A 361 -6.90 -18.67 -2.96
N SER A 362 -7.14 -19.50 -3.96
CA SER A 362 -7.81 -20.78 -3.83
C SER A 362 -7.00 -21.92 -4.47
N PHE A 363 -6.78 -23.00 -3.74
CA PHE A 363 -6.19 -24.24 -4.22
C PHE A 363 -7.21 -25.38 -4.19
N LYS A 364 -7.19 -26.26 -5.22
CA LYS A 364 -7.90 -27.56 -5.18
C LYS A 364 -7.10 -28.52 -4.33
N VAL A 365 -7.73 -29.15 -3.34
CA VAL A 365 -7.08 -30.08 -2.39
C VAL A 365 -7.82 -31.41 -2.35
N GLU A 366 -7.22 -32.43 -1.78
CA GLU A 366 -7.81 -33.76 -1.68
C GLU A 366 -8.15 -34.12 -0.23
N LYS A 367 -9.33 -34.65 -0.01
CA LYS A 367 -9.83 -35.07 1.32
C LYS A 367 -8.84 -36.00 2.02
N GLY A 368 -8.54 -35.70 3.28
CA GLY A 368 -7.63 -36.51 4.12
C GLY A 368 -6.14 -36.29 3.87
N ARG A 369 -5.75 -35.60 2.78
CA ARG A 369 -4.34 -35.28 2.49
C ARG A 369 -3.79 -34.16 3.36
N ALA A 370 -2.49 -34.27 3.66
CA ALA A 370 -1.71 -33.29 4.37
C ALA A 370 -0.81 -32.54 3.40
N TYR A 371 -0.74 -31.23 3.58
CA TYR A 371 0.03 -30.30 2.76
C TYR A 371 0.93 -29.42 3.61
N ASP A 372 2.06 -29.01 3.08
CA ASP A 372 2.85 -27.92 3.61
C ASP A 372 2.47 -26.62 2.88
N LEU A 373 1.78 -25.73 3.60
CA LEU A 373 1.44 -24.38 3.12
C LEU A 373 2.61 -23.45 3.45
N ARG A 374 3.26 -22.92 2.42
CA ARG A 374 4.40 -22.00 2.53
C ARG A 374 4.04 -20.63 2.00
N ILE A 375 4.35 -19.62 2.76
CA ILE A 375 4.20 -18.22 2.37
C ILE A 375 5.60 -17.61 2.22
N LEU A 376 5.89 -17.08 1.02
CA LEU A 376 7.16 -16.44 0.72
C LEU A 376 7.02 -14.94 1.01
N ASP A 377 7.59 -14.49 2.12
CA ASP A 377 7.60 -13.10 2.57
C ASP A 377 9.01 -12.52 2.41
N GLY A 378 9.31 -11.99 1.23
CA GLY A 378 10.68 -11.64 0.86
C GLY A 378 11.56 -12.88 0.87
N LYS A 379 12.51 -12.95 1.81
CA LYS A 379 13.39 -14.11 2.01
C LYS A 379 12.93 -15.03 3.16
N ARG A 380 11.93 -14.61 3.91
CA ARG A 380 11.32 -15.40 4.98
C ARG A 380 10.34 -16.39 4.36
N VAL A 381 10.38 -17.64 4.79
CA VAL A 381 9.39 -18.67 4.44
C VAL A 381 8.64 -19.04 5.70
N LEU A 382 7.37 -18.66 5.78
CA LEU A 382 6.47 -19.15 6.81
C LEU A 382 5.89 -20.47 6.33
N SER A 383 6.03 -21.53 7.11
CA SER A 383 5.50 -22.84 6.78
C SER A 383 4.50 -23.29 7.84
N ARG A 384 3.35 -23.80 7.37
CA ARG A 384 2.30 -24.35 8.23
C ARG A 384 1.77 -25.65 7.63
N GLU A 385 1.63 -26.69 8.46
CA GLU A 385 0.91 -27.88 8.04
C GLU A 385 -0.58 -27.58 7.89
N TYR A 386 -1.16 -28.03 6.78
CA TYR A 386 -2.60 -28.05 6.54
C TYR A 386 -3.04 -29.47 6.21
N ARG A 387 -4.09 -29.96 6.88
CA ARG A 387 -4.73 -31.23 6.59
C ARG A 387 -6.18 -30.99 6.15
N CYS A 388 -6.52 -31.46 4.95
CA CYS A 388 -7.86 -31.31 4.41
C CYS A 388 -8.87 -32.19 5.18
N GLY A 389 -9.78 -31.57 5.94
CA GLY A 389 -10.80 -32.23 6.75
C GLY A 389 -11.97 -32.82 5.96
N GLY A 390 -12.08 -32.50 4.67
CA GLY A 390 -13.11 -32.99 3.75
C GLY A 390 -14.38 -32.12 3.68
N GLY A 391 -14.40 -30.94 4.29
CA GLY A 391 -15.38 -29.90 3.99
C GLY A 391 -15.24 -29.41 2.55
N ARG A 392 -16.30 -28.85 1.97
CA ARG A 392 -16.24 -28.31 0.60
C ARG A 392 -15.21 -27.20 0.46
N GLN A 393 -14.93 -26.48 1.56
CA GLN A 393 -14.02 -25.33 1.58
C GLN A 393 -13.48 -25.10 2.99
N ASP A 394 -12.15 -24.93 3.08
CA ASP A 394 -11.45 -24.51 4.30
C ASP A 394 -10.82 -23.12 4.08
N VAL A 395 -10.83 -22.26 5.09
CA VAL A 395 -10.18 -20.93 5.05
C VAL A 395 -9.03 -20.91 6.05
N VAL A 396 -7.84 -20.62 5.58
CA VAL A 396 -6.65 -20.44 6.40
C VAL A 396 -6.20 -18.99 6.33
N SER A 397 -6.17 -18.32 7.49
CA SER A 397 -5.57 -17.00 7.65
C SER A 397 -4.15 -17.13 8.18
N ILE A 398 -3.22 -16.48 7.52
CA ILE A 398 -1.80 -16.39 7.89
C ILE A 398 -1.49 -14.95 8.22
N PHE A 399 -0.86 -14.73 9.36
CA PHE A 399 -0.41 -13.42 9.82
C PHE A 399 1.11 -13.39 9.75
N LEU A 400 1.68 -12.44 8.97
CA LEU A 400 3.14 -12.32 8.75
C LEU A 400 3.85 -11.68 9.95
N GLY A 401 3.16 -10.77 10.65
CA GLY A 401 3.61 -10.25 11.92
C GLY A 401 3.77 -11.39 12.93
N ASP A 402 4.79 -11.30 13.77
CA ASP A 402 5.00 -12.30 14.82
C ASP A 402 3.70 -12.57 15.56
N PRO A 403 3.31 -13.84 15.74
CA PRO A 403 2.22 -14.14 16.66
C PRO A 403 2.55 -13.48 17.98
N SER A 404 1.60 -12.73 18.55
CA SER A 404 1.77 -12.11 19.86
C SER A 404 2.48 -13.12 20.77
N PRO A 405 3.66 -12.79 21.35
CA PRO A 405 4.44 -13.76 22.09
C PRO A 405 3.52 -14.46 23.08
N ARG A 406 3.55 -15.81 23.10
CA ARG A 406 2.80 -16.54 24.12
C ARG A 406 3.17 -15.94 25.46
N LYS A 407 2.20 -15.43 26.23
CA LYS A 407 2.50 -14.84 27.55
C LYS A 407 3.31 -15.84 28.33
N LEU A 408 4.47 -15.39 28.85
CA LEU A 408 5.23 -16.17 29.82
C LEU A 408 4.35 -16.41 31.05
N LYS A 409 4.56 -17.51 31.74
CA LYS A 409 3.96 -17.68 33.07
C LYS A 409 4.45 -16.54 33.94
N GLU A 410 3.60 -15.94 34.73
CA GLU A 410 3.91 -14.76 35.53
C GLU A 410 5.18 -14.94 36.41
N ALA A 411 5.33 -16.11 37.00
CA ALA A 411 6.52 -16.45 37.82
C ALA A 411 7.82 -16.45 36.97
N ASP A 412 7.75 -16.96 35.71
CA ASP A 412 8.90 -17.00 34.80
C ASP A 412 9.23 -15.59 34.29
N GLU A 413 8.20 -14.80 33.96
CA GLU A 413 8.37 -13.41 33.53
C GLU A 413 9.00 -12.54 34.61
N LYS A 414 8.56 -12.69 35.89
CA LYS A 414 9.13 -11.96 37.03
C LYS A 414 10.60 -12.31 37.24
N LYS A 415 10.97 -13.62 37.21
CA LYS A 415 12.35 -14.08 37.33
C LYS A 415 13.24 -13.60 36.20
N LEU A 416 12.76 -13.72 34.94
CA LEU A 416 13.47 -13.26 33.74
C LEU A 416 13.72 -11.76 33.79
N THR A 417 12.68 -10.97 34.11
CA THR A 417 12.77 -9.50 34.21
C THR A 417 13.81 -9.07 35.25
N ALA A 418 13.82 -9.72 36.42
CA ALA A 418 14.81 -9.45 37.48
C ALA A 418 16.25 -9.77 37.01
N ALA A 419 16.46 -10.92 36.33
CA ALA A 419 17.77 -11.32 35.82
C ALA A 419 18.27 -10.37 34.72
N LEU A 420 17.40 -9.96 33.80
CA LEU A 420 17.72 -9.00 32.73
C LEU A 420 18.03 -7.60 33.29
N LYS A 421 17.24 -7.12 34.25
CA LYS A 421 17.49 -5.85 34.94
C LYS A 421 18.86 -5.88 35.65
N GLY A 422 19.18 -6.96 36.38
CA GLY A 422 20.47 -7.15 37.01
C GLY A 422 21.62 -7.09 36.00
N TYR A 423 21.53 -7.80 34.91
CA TYR A 423 22.55 -7.79 33.86
C TYR A 423 22.79 -6.39 33.25
N PHE A 424 21.72 -5.70 32.82
CA PHE A 424 21.83 -4.39 32.18
C PHE A 424 22.19 -3.25 33.14
N SER A 425 22.03 -3.45 34.46
CA SER A 425 22.47 -2.49 35.48
C SER A 425 23.93 -2.70 35.91
N ALA A 426 24.52 -3.83 35.55
CA ALA A 426 25.90 -4.13 35.88
C ALA A 426 26.90 -3.38 34.98
N ASP A 427 28.10 -3.10 35.48
CA ASP A 427 29.21 -2.59 34.69
C ASP A 427 29.71 -3.61 33.67
N GLU A 428 30.48 -3.16 32.68
CA GLU A 428 30.94 -3.99 31.57
C GLU A 428 31.76 -5.20 32.02
N LYS A 429 32.62 -5.03 33.05
CA LYS A 429 33.46 -6.10 33.59
C LYS A 429 32.62 -7.21 34.24
N LYS A 430 31.59 -6.83 35.01
CA LYS A 430 30.66 -7.77 35.62
C LYS A 430 29.80 -8.46 34.57
N ARG A 431 29.35 -7.75 33.52
CA ARG A 431 28.59 -8.34 32.43
C ARG A 431 29.37 -9.40 31.67
N ALA A 432 30.66 -9.20 31.41
CA ALA A 432 31.51 -10.18 30.72
C ALA A 432 31.50 -11.54 31.44
N GLY A 433 31.56 -11.53 32.79
CA GLY A 433 31.54 -12.73 33.64
C GLY A 433 30.13 -13.22 34.03
N TRP A 434 29.04 -12.58 33.50
CA TRP A 434 27.67 -12.88 33.94
C TRP A 434 27.22 -14.28 33.54
N LYS A 435 26.61 -14.99 34.46
CA LYS A 435 26.05 -16.33 34.25
C LYS A 435 24.53 -16.29 34.46
N PHE A 436 23.78 -16.72 33.43
CA PHE A 436 22.36 -16.93 33.55
C PHE A 436 22.02 -18.37 33.91
N SER A 437 20.87 -18.58 34.56
CA SER A 437 20.36 -19.93 34.82
C SER A 437 20.01 -20.65 33.51
N ARG A 438 20.33 -21.92 33.39
CA ARG A 438 19.94 -22.76 32.24
C ARG A 438 18.43 -22.83 32.01
N SER A 439 17.61 -22.52 33.02
CA SER A 439 16.15 -22.42 32.87
C SER A 439 15.74 -21.33 31.89
N PHE A 440 16.50 -20.22 31.80
CA PHE A 440 16.24 -19.14 30.86
C PHE A 440 16.58 -19.54 29.41
N ASP A 441 17.60 -20.37 29.20
CA ASP A 441 17.89 -20.91 27.84
C ASP A 441 16.78 -21.86 27.39
N LYS A 442 16.20 -22.66 28.29
CA LYS A 442 14.99 -23.48 27.99
C LYS A 442 13.78 -22.61 27.70
N LEU A 443 13.60 -21.52 28.46
CA LEU A 443 12.51 -20.58 28.25
C LEU A 443 12.66 -19.88 26.89
N LEU A 444 13.86 -19.46 26.51
CA LEU A 444 14.20 -18.88 25.22
C LEU A 444 13.92 -19.87 24.09
N ALA A 445 14.35 -21.11 24.21
CA ALA A 445 14.09 -22.16 23.19
C ALA A 445 12.61 -22.45 23.00
N GLY A 446 11.79 -22.33 24.05
CA GLY A 446 10.33 -22.55 24.00
C GLY A 446 9.51 -21.32 23.63
N ASN A 447 10.03 -20.11 23.81
CA ASN A 447 9.29 -18.86 23.62
C ASN A 447 10.22 -17.67 23.30
N ALA A 448 10.94 -17.77 22.19
CA ALA A 448 11.95 -16.80 21.79
C ALA A 448 11.39 -15.36 21.67
N ALA A 449 10.22 -15.20 21.09
CA ALA A 449 9.59 -13.90 20.89
C ALA A 449 9.32 -13.17 22.22
N ALA A 450 8.75 -13.86 23.21
CA ALA A 450 8.49 -13.26 24.52
C ALA A 450 9.78 -12.90 25.29
N VAL A 451 10.79 -13.79 25.23
CA VAL A 451 12.09 -13.53 25.87
C VAL A 451 12.82 -12.36 25.20
N ARG A 452 12.79 -12.26 23.86
CA ARG A 452 13.32 -11.10 23.13
C ARG A 452 12.61 -9.80 23.51
N ALA A 453 11.28 -9.81 23.59
CA ALA A 453 10.49 -8.65 24.00
C ALA A 453 10.86 -8.21 25.45
N ALA A 454 11.01 -9.16 26.37
CA ALA A 454 11.45 -8.87 27.74
C ALA A 454 12.89 -8.31 27.77
N ALA A 455 13.81 -8.88 26.99
CA ALA A 455 15.18 -8.40 26.88
C ALA A 455 15.25 -6.97 26.30
N TRP A 456 14.47 -6.70 25.27
CA TRP A 456 14.37 -5.36 24.68
C TRP A 456 13.83 -4.34 25.68
N LYS A 457 12.74 -4.66 26.37
CA LYS A 457 12.16 -3.79 27.41
C LYS A 457 13.16 -3.48 28.55
N ALA A 458 13.90 -4.50 29.00
CA ALA A 458 14.91 -4.32 30.02
C ALA A 458 16.10 -3.50 29.52
N TYR A 459 16.53 -3.69 28.28
CA TYR A 459 17.59 -2.93 27.64
C TYR A 459 17.20 -1.45 27.47
N LEU A 460 15.98 -1.14 27.00
CA LEU A 460 15.48 0.25 26.90
C LEU A 460 15.52 1.00 28.24
N ALA A 461 15.21 0.31 29.34
CA ALA A 461 15.17 0.89 30.67
C ALA A 461 16.55 0.91 31.41
N ALA A 462 17.61 0.48 30.73
CA ALA A 462 18.90 0.30 31.37
C ALA A 462 19.63 1.63 31.63
N PRO A 463 20.31 1.80 32.81
CA PRO A 463 21.04 3.02 33.13
C PRO A 463 22.29 3.25 32.26
N LEU A 464 22.75 2.23 31.54
CA LEU A 464 23.94 2.28 30.69
C LEU A 464 23.81 3.25 29.48
N HIS A 465 22.64 3.85 29.26
CA HIS A 465 22.37 4.74 28.13
C HIS A 465 22.47 6.23 28.47
N SER A 466 22.88 6.62 29.69
CA SER A 466 22.87 8.02 30.14
C SER A 466 23.59 8.99 29.20
N ALA A 467 24.78 8.63 28.73
CA ALA A 467 25.54 9.46 27.79
C ALA A 467 24.88 9.62 26.41
N LEU A 468 24.19 8.58 25.95
CA LEU A 468 23.41 8.67 24.71
C LEU A 468 22.13 9.51 24.91
N LYS A 469 21.50 9.43 26.09
CA LYS A 469 20.32 10.21 26.46
C LYS A 469 20.64 11.70 26.50
N GLU A 470 21.73 12.07 27.17
CA GLU A 470 22.21 13.46 27.23
C GLU A 470 22.43 14.05 25.81
N ASN A 471 23.07 13.28 24.93
CA ASN A 471 23.29 13.73 23.55
C ASN A 471 21.97 13.82 22.76
N PHE A 472 21.05 12.88 22.98
CA PHE A 472 19.73 12.91 22.34
C PHE A 472 18.93 14.16 22.75
N ASP A 473 18.92 14.51 24.04
CA ASP A 473 18.20 15.67 24.56
C ASP A 473 18.80 17.00 24.04
N LYS A 474 20.10 17.01 23.75
CA LYS A 474 20.80 18.16 23.12
C LYS A 474 20.68 18.18 21.58
N HIS A 475 19.93 17.29 20.99
CA HIS A 475 19.82 17.14 19.52
C HIS A 475 21.19 17.02 18.83
N GLN A 476 22.03 16.17 19.35
CA GLN A 476 23.36 15.92 18.82
C GLN A 476 23.72 14.42 18.93
N VAL A 477 24.68 14.00 18.14
CA VAL A 477 25.32 12.69 18.26
C VAL A 477 26.82 12.85 18.41
N ARG A 478 27.45 12.04 19.25
CA ARG A 478 28.87 12.09 19.55
C ARG A 478 29.51 10.71 19.35
N PHE A 479 30.72 10.72 18.79
CA PHE A 479 31.63 9.60 18.83
C PHE A 479 33.06 10.11 19.08
N LYS A 480 33.68 9.75 20.22
CA LYS A 480 34.95 10.31 20.68
C LYS A 480 34.88 11.85 20.74
N THR A 481 35.78 12.53 20.04
CA THR A 481 35.85 14.01 19.94
C THR A 481 34.90 14.60 18.89
N HIS A 482 34.34 13.77 17.99
CA HIS A 482 33.50 14.23 16.90
C HIS A 482 32.04 14.38 17.35
N LEU A 483 31.46 15.52 17.01
CA LEU A 483 30.10 15.93 17.37
C LEU A 483 29.34 16.34 16.12
N SER A 484 28.14 15.82 15.93
CA SER A 484 27.22 16.21 14.87
C SER A 484 25.89 16.68 15.48
N PRO A 485 25.54 17.96 15.36
CA PRO A 485 24.19 18.41 15.71
C PRO A 485 23.20 18.00 14.62
N TYR A 486 21.94 17.88 15.00
CA TYR A 486 20.84 17.61 14.08
C TYR A 486 19.58 18.41 14.44
N THR A 487 18.70 18.59 13.46
CA THR A 487 17.33 19.04 13.71
C THR A 487 16.38 17.89 13.49
N LEU A 488 15.29 17.87 14.26
CA LEU A 488 14.26 16.84 14.19
C LEU A 488 12.89 17.46 13.97
N LYS A 489 12.13 16.89 13.04
CA LYS A 489 10.75 17.27 12.76
C LYS A 489 9.88 16.03 12.68
N ASN A 490 8.75 16.01 13.39
CA ASN A 490 7.73 14.99 13.23
C ASN A 490 6.74 15.44 12.16
N VAL A 491 6.47 14.58 11.17
CA VAL A 491 5.52 14.80 10.09
C VAL A 491 4.43 13.74 10.16
N GLY A 492 3.16 14.17 10.12
CA GLY A 492 2.02 13.25 10.20
C GLY A 492 1.80 12.66 11.59
N LYS A 493 1.11 11.52 11.64
CA LYS A 493 0.78 10.81 12.88
C LYS A 493 1.74 9.63 13.11
N ARG A 494 2.08 9.36 14.38
CA ARG A 494 2.91 8.22 14.75
C ARG A 494 2.27 6.90 14.31
N PRO A 495 2.95 6.08 13.48
CA PRO A 495 2.46 4.76 13.14
C PRO A 495 2.46 3.80 14.35
N LYS A 496 1.60 2.76 14.33
CA LYS A 496 1.45 1.79 15.43
C LYS A 496 2.76 1.08 15.79
N GLY A 497 3.64 0.80 14.82
CA GLY A 497 4.92 0.11 15.02
C GLY A 497 6.11 1.00 15.39
N GLY A 498 5.90 2.29 15.70
CA GLY A 498 6.97 3.27 15.93
C GLY A 498 7.22 4.19 14.74
N TRP A 499 7.99 5.25 14.95
CA TRP A 499 8.28 6.22 13.90
C TRP A 499 9.26 5.66 12.84
N PRO A 500 8.98 5.77 11.54
CA PRO A 500 10.01 5.76 10.50
C PRO A 500 10.96 6.95 10.69
N LEU A 501 12.28 6.71 10.60
CA LEU A 501 13.30 7.76 10.73
C LEU A 501 14.01 7.99 9.40
N PHE A 502 13.94 9.22 8.88
CA PHE A 502 14.68 9.66 7.70
C PHE A 502 15.86 10.56 8.09
N ILE A 503 17.08 10.07 7.91
CA ILE A 503 18.32 10.79 8.17
C ILE A 503 18.77 11.44 6.87
N ALA A 504 18.70 12.78 6.80
CA ALA A 504 19.05 13.58 5.62
C ALA A 504 20.37 14.32 5.83
N MET A 505 21.30 14.16 4.89
CA MET A 505 22.66 14.72 4.93
C MET A 505 22.81 15.84 3.90
N HIS A 506 23.37 16.99 4.34
CA HIS A 506 23.47 18.20 3.52
C HIS A 506 24.61 18.18 2.48
N GLY A 507 24.51 19.04 1.48
CA GLY A 507 25.58 19.35 0.51
C GLY A 507 26.71 20.16 1.12
N GLY A 508 27.72 20.51 0.36
CA GLY A 508 28.92 21.26 0.80
C GLY A 508 30.14 20.34 0.87
N GLY A 509 30.80 20.31 2.05
CA GLY A 509 32.04 19.59 2.24
C GLY A 509 33.25 20.27 1.63
N GLY A 510 34.41 20.29 2.31
CA GLY A 510 35.63 20.98 1.86
C GLY A 510 35.42 22.49 1.62
N ALA A 511 34.45 23.09 2.29
CA ALA A 511 34.01 24.47 2.16
C ALA A 511 34.03 25.18 3.52
N PRO A 512 34.10 26.52 3.56
CA PRO A 512 34.05 27.26 4.84
C PRO A 512 32.80 26.90 5.67
N LYS A 513 32.96 26.94 6.99
CA LYS A 513 31.89 26.58 7.95
C LYS A 513 30.53 27.27 7.62
N ARG A 514 30.55 28.58 7.27
CA ARG A 514 29.33 29.35 6.90
C ARG A 514 28.57 28.75 5.74
N VAL A 515 29.29 28.17 4.78
CA VAL A 515 28.68 27.50 3.60
C VAL A 515 28.04 26.18 4.02
N ASN A 516 28.75 25.34 4.77
CA ASN A 516 28.26 24.08 5.28
C ASN A 516 27.04 24.27 6.21
N ASP A 517 27.08 25.29 7.07
CA ASP A 517 25.92 25.63 7.94
C ASP A 517 24.72 26.12 7.11
N SER A 518 24.95 26.87 6.02
CA SER A 518 23.88 27.26 5.10
C SER A 518 23.27 26.05 4.38
N GLN A 519 24.11 25.12 3.92
CA GLN A 519 23.65 23.88 3.29
C GLN A 519 22.87 23.00 4.28
N TRP A 520 23.30 22.93 5.55
CA TRP A 520 22.56 22.23 6.61
C TRP A 520 21.20 22.89 6.89
N ARG A 521 21.13 24.25 7.00
CA ARG A 521 19.83 24.95 7.12
C ARG A 521 18.91 24.66 5.94
N HIS A 522 19.47 24.61 4.73
CA HIS A 522 18.70 24.24 3.54
C HIS A 522 18.19 22.79 3.61
N MET A 523 18.99 21.85 4.09
CA MET A 523 18.59 20.44 4.23
C MET A 523 17.43 20.24 5.21
N GLN A 524 17.23 21.13 6.19
CA GLN A 524 16.10 21.06 7.13
C GLN A 524 14.73 21.17 6.43
N ILE A 525 14.68 21.77 5.24
CA ILE A 525 13.48 22.01 4.45
C ILE A 525 13.58 21.44 3.00
N TYR A 526 14.66 20.76 2.67
CA TYR A 526 14.93 20.33 1.30
C TYR A 526 13.94 19.29 0.82
N TYR A 527 13.77 18.21 1.55
CA TYR A 527 12.78 17.19 1.21
C TYR A 527 11.40 17.64 1.67
N ARG A 528 10.43 17.59 0.75
CA ARG A 528 9.06 18.03 1.02
C ARG A 528 8.36 17.12 2.02
N ASP A 529 7.52 17.71 2.87
CA ASP A 529 6.63 16.96 3.75
C ASP A 529 5.66 16.11 2.91
N GLN A 530 5.47 14.86 3.32
CA GLN A 530 4.65 13.91 2.59
C GLN A 530 3.35 13.63 3.33
N ALA A 531 2.28 14.36 3.00
CA ALA A 531 0.95 14.14 3.58
C ALA A 531 0.32 12.80 3.18
N SER A 532 0.83 12.16 2.11
CA SER A 532 0.33 10.88 1.59
C SER A 532 0.78 9.65 2.38
N VAL A 533 1.66 9.82 3.39
CA VAL A 533 2.10 8.73 4.28
C VAL A 533 1.64 9.00 5.70
N THR A 534 1.50 7.93 6.52
CA THR A 534 0.94 8.04 7.88
C THR A 534 1.74 9.00 8.77
N GLY A 535 3.07 8.90 8.76
CA GLY A 535 3.94 9.83 9.49
C GLY A 535 5.35 9.28 9.66
N TYR A 536 6.30 10.18 9.92
CA TYR A 536 7.72 9.89 10.07
C TYR A 536 8.43 10.99 10.84
N GLN A 537 9.64 10.67 11.31
CA GLN A 537 10.61 11.63 11.84
C GLN A 537 11.58 12.01 10.72
N TYR A 538 11.73 13.29 10.48
CA TYR A 538 12.72 13.85 9.56
C TYR A 538 13.85 14.49 10.35
N LEU A 539 15.07 13.97 10.17
CA LEU A 539 16.28 14.40 10.83
C LEU A 539 17.26 14.98 9.81
N ALA A 540 17.59 16.26 9.92
CA ALA A 540 18.65 16.86 9.12
C ALA A 540 19.95 16.88 9.93
N LEU A 541 20.92 16.04 9.52
CA LEU A 541 22.21 15.86 10.19
C LEU A 541 23.24 16.83 9.64
N ARG A 542 23.94 17.57 10.52
CA ARG A 542 25.13 18.35 10.19
C ARG A 542 26.38 17.43 10.19
N ALA A 543 27.23 17.55 9.17
CA ALA A 543 28.51 16.86 9.21
C ALA A 543 29.33 17.26 10.43
N PRO A 544 30.09 16.33 11.04
CA PRO A 544 30.86 16.64 12.27
C PRO A 544 32.03 17.62 12.09
N ASN A 545 32.39 17.90 10.85
CA ASN A 545 33.39 18.89 10.46
C ASN A 545 33.09 19.44 9.03
N ASP A 546 33.99 20.33 8.55
CA ASP A 546 33.86 20.99 7.27
C ASP A 546 34.80 20.43 6.18
N THR A 547 35.36 19.25 6.40
CA THR A 547 36.27 18.58 5.46
C THR A 547 35.49 17.86 4.34
N TRP A 548 36.19 17.58 3.23
CA TRP A 548 35.58 16.86 2.09
C TRP A 548 35.02 15.48 2.47
N ASN A 549 35.65 14.80 3.42
CA ASN A 549 35.21 13.49 3.88
C ASN A 549 34.33 13.53 5.16
N GLY A 550 33.74 14.69 5.47
CA GLY A 550 32.96 14.89 6.70
C GLY A 550 31.76 13.94 6.89
N PHE A 551 31.25 13.31 5.81
CA PHE A 551 30.22 12.29 5.90
C PHE A 551 30.71 10.86 5.59
N TYR A 552 32.02 10.61 5.42
CA TYR A 552 32.54 9.26 5.12
C TYR A 552 33.93 8.97 5.64
N ALA A 553 34.45 9.75 6.58
CA ALA A 553 35.63 9.40 7.36
C ALA A 553 35.30 8.26 8.35
N ASP A 554 36.33 7.55 8.80
CA ASP A 554 36.19 6.35 9.64
C ASP A 554 35.34 6.53 10.90
N TYR A 555 35.38 7.69 11.53
CA TYR A 555 34.59 8.00 12.73
C TYR A 555 33.08 8.22 12.43
N VAL A 556 32.70 8.41 11.16
CA VAL A 556 31.30 8.64 10.77
C VAL A 556 30.48 7.37 10.94
N TYR A 557 31.01 6.19 10.65
CA TYR A 557 30.25 4.94 10.74
C TYR A 557 29.79 4.65 12.17
N PRO A 558 30.67 4.64 13.19
CA PRO A 558 30.25 4.49 14.58
C PRO A 558 29.42 5.69 15.10
N LEU A 559 29.59 6.89 14.53
CA LEU A 559 28.73 8.03 14.86
C LEU A 559 27.30 7.81 14.38
N ILE A 560 27.10 7.34 13.14
CA ILE A 560 25.76 6.97 12.61
C ILE A 560 25.16 5.79 13.39
N GLU A 561 25.98 4.80 13.79
CA GLU A 561 25.54 3.71 14.67
C GLU A 561 24.99 4.24 16.00
N ASN A 562 25.67 5.21 16.62
CA ASN A 562 25.20 5.88 17.84
C ASN A 562 23.93 6.69 17.59
N LEU A 563 23.83 7.39 16.44
CA LEU A 563 22.63 8.14 16.09
C LEU A 563 21.42 7.22 15.97
N VAL A 564 21.52 6.14 15.21
CA VAL A 564 20.44 5.15 15.08
C VAL A 564 20.06 4.59 16.45
N ARG A 565 21.07 4.20 17.27
CA ARG A 565 20.83 3.68 18.62
C ARG A 565 20.10 4.69 19.52
N GLN A 566 20.44 5.99 19.48
CA GLN A 566 19.71 7.03 20.24
C GLN A 566 18.22 7.04 19.88
N PHE A 567 17.91 6.96 18.60
CA PHE A 567 16.52 7.00 18.14
C PHE A 567 15.75 5.71 18.42
N LEU A 568 16.41 4.56 18.38
CA LEU A 568 15.79 3.29 18.83
C LEU A 568 15.51 3.29 20.35
N LEU A 569 16.37 3.94 21.16
CA LEU A 569 16.22 4.00 22.61
C LEU A 569 15.23 5.06 23.08
N PHE A 570 15.24 6.25 22.47
CA PHE A 570 14.56 7.44 23.01
C PHE A 570 13.58 8.09 22.03
N GLY A 571 13.69 7.79 20.74
CA GLY A 571 12.90 8.40 19.66
C GLY A 571 11.66 7.59 19.27
N ASP A 572 11.42 6.43 19.90
CA ASP A 572 10.32 5.53 19.58
C ASP A 572 10.30 5.14 18.08
N VAL A 573 11.50 4.89 17.54
CA VAL A 573 11.72 4.56 16.15
C VAL A 573 11.57 3.06 15.90
N ASN A 574 10.92 2.71 14.81
CA ASN A 574 10.87 1.34 14.30
C ASN A 574 12.24 0.95 13.71
N PRO A 575 12.95 -0.05 14.25
CA PRO A 575 14.28 -0.43 13.77
C PRO A 575 14.30 -0.86 12.30
N ASP A 576 13.17 -1.34 11.75
CA ASP A 576 13.06 -1.80 10.37
C ASP A 576 12.60 -0.68 9.40
N LYS A 577 12.48 0.56 9.91
CA LYS A 577 12.08 1.76 9.17
C LYS A 577 13.06 2.93 9.34
N VAL A 578 14.36 2.64 9.30
CA VAL A 578 15.41 3.67 9.29
C VAL A 578 15.90 3.87 7.86
N PHE A 579 15.99 5.11 7.44
CA PHE A 579 16.35 5.53 6.09
C PHE A 579 17.50 6.54 6.15
N ILE A 580 18.42 6.48 5.18
CA ILE A 580 19.47 7.48 5.03
C ILE A 580 19.48 8.04 3.61
N MET A 581 19.63 9.35 3.50
CA MET A 581 19.60 10.04 2.22
C MET A 581 20.48 11.29 2.24
N GLY A 582 20.92 11.71 1.05
CA GLY A 582 21.78 12.89 0.99
C GLY A 582 21.97 13.43 -0.42
N TYR A 583 22.32 14.72 -0.46
CA TYR A 583 22.57 15.47 -1.70
C TYR A 583 24.02 15.96 -1.75
N SER A 584 24.69 15.83 -2.90
CA SER A 584 26.07 16.27 -3.12
C SER A 584 27.03 15.65 -2.08
N HIS A 585 27.63 16.42 -1.17
CA HIS A 585 28.47 15.93 -0.08
C HIS A 585 27.74 14.85 0.78
N GLY A 586 26.47 15.08 1.16
CA GLY A 586 25.64 14.08 1.83
C GLY A 586 25.32 12.87 0.95
N GLY A 587 25.26 13.06 -0.38
CA GLY A 587 25.12 11.98 -1.35
C GLY A 587 26.35 11.05 -1.38
N TYR A 588 27.57 11.59 -1.32
CA TYR A 588 28.80 10.82 -1.12
C TYR A 588 28.79 10.06 0.21
N GLY A 589 28.25 10.71 1.27
CA GLY A 589 27.99 10.06 2.55
C GLY A 589 27.08 8.84 2.41
N ALA A 590 25.96 8.97 1.68
CA ALA A 590 25.03 7.88 1.44
C ALA A 590 25.67 6.73 0.65
N PHE A 591 26.51 7.04 -0.37
CA PHE A 591 27.29 6.04 -1.11
C PHE A 591 28.36 5.32 -0.29
N SER A 592 28.81 5.89 0.82
CA SER A 592 29.81 5.27 1.69
C SER A 592 29.18 4.58 2.90
N ILE A 593 28.29 5.26 3.63
CA ILE A 593 27.63 4.73 4.82
C ILE A 593 26.73 3.55 4.47
N GLY A 594 25.91 3.72 3.41
CA GLY A 594 24.95 2.71 2.99
C GLY A 594 25.56 1.34 2.74
N PRO A 595 26.56 1.19 1.85
CA PRO A 595 27.23 -0.08 1.60
C PRO A 595 28.00 -0.66 2.80
N LYS A 596 28.47 0.17 3.74
CA LYS A 596 29.24 -0.30 4.91
C LYS A 596 28.37 -0.85 6.03
N ILE A 597 27.27 -0.19 6.33
CA ILE A 597 26.34 -0.60 7.40
C ILE A 597 24.90 -0.79 6.87
N PRO A 598 24.71 -1.53 5.73
CA PRO A 598 23.41 -1.65 5.07
C PRO A 598 22.35 -2.29 5.98
N TYR A 599 22.77 -3.07 6.96
CA TYR A 599 21.91 -3.72 7.95
C TYR A 599 21.18 -2.74 8.89
N ARG A 600 21.51 -1.45 8.84
CA ARG A 600 20.79 -0.41 9.61
C ARG A 600 19.61 0.18 8.86
N PHE A 601 19.55 0.05 7.52
CA PHE A 601 18.64 0.82 6.71
C PHE A 601 17.61 -0.04 5.97
N ALA A 602 16.38 0.45 5.93
CA ALA A 602 15.33 -0.07 5.07
C ALA A 602 15.55 0.32 3.60
N ALA A 603 16.00 1.57 3.38
CA ALA A 603 16.42 2.05 2.06
C ALA A 603 17.42 3.20 2.20
N ILE A 604 18.20 3.39 1.12
CA ILE A 604 19.26 4.40 1.00
C ILE A 604 19.00 5.21 -0.26
N HIS A 605 19.25 6.54 -0.21
CA HIS A 605 19.18 7.39 -1.41
C HIS A 605 20.36 8.35 -1.49
N SER A 606 20.94 8.49 -2.69
CA SER A 606 21.97 9.45 -3.00
C SER A 606 21.57 10.31 -4.20
N SER A 607 21.72 11.64 -4.10
CA SER A 607 21.55 12.58 -5.23
C SER A 607 22.80 13.38 -5.48
N ALA A 608 23.10 13.65 -6.77
CA ALA A 608 24.21 14.49 -7.26
C ALA A 608 25.58 14.09 -6.67
N ALA A 609 25.82 12.80 -6.54
CA ALA A 609 27.08 12.23 -6.03
C ALA A 609 27.44 10.95 -6.76
N ALA A 610 28.58 10.38 -6.45
CA ALA A 610 29.08 9.15 -7.04
C ALA A 610 29.67 8.23 -5.97
N PRO A 611 29.82 6.91 -6.23
CA PRO A 611 30.49 6.00 -5.33
C PRO A 611 31.91 6.47 -5.04
N THR A 612 32.34 6.41 -3.77
CA THR A 612 33.70 6.79 -3.35
C THR A 612 34.62 5.59 -3.52
N ASP A 613 35.73 5.79 -4.27
CA ASP A 613 36.68 4.73 -4.58
C ASP A 613 37.26 4.09 -3.32
N GLY A 614 37.18 2.77 -3.25
CA GLY A 614 37.64 1.99 -2.12
C GLY A 614 36.79 2.11 -0.84
N GLN A 615 35.68 2.86 -0.88
CA GLN A 615 34.73 3.02 0.24
C GLN A 615 33.36 2.41 -0.07
N SER A 616 32.92 2.48 -1.34
CA SER A 616 31.60 2.03 -1.76
C SER A 616 31.68 0.65 -2.43
N SER A 617 31.32 -0.41 -1.71
CA SER A 617 31.21 -1.75 -2.30
C SER A 617 29.83 -1.99 -2.87
N ALA A 618 29.74 -2.38 -4.15
CA ALA A 618 28.49 -2.81 -4.77
C ALA A 618 28.01 -4.17 -4.20
N LYS A 619 28.93 -5.07 -3.81
CA LYS A 619 28.61 -6.42 -3.34
C LYS A 619 27.81 -6.45 -2.02
N THR A 620 28.07 -5.48 -1.14
CA THR A 620 27.42 -5.40 0.19
C THR A 620 25.94 -4.96 0.13
N LEU A 621 25.51 -4.42 -1.02
CA LEU A 621 24.13 -3.98 -1.24
C LEU A 621 23.17 -5.10 -1.71
N ARG A 622 23.58 -6.37 -1.58
CA ARG A 622 22.79 -7.53 -2.01
C ARG A 622 21.35 -7.51 -1.51
N ASN A 623 21.11 -7.03 -0.28
CA ASN A 623 19.85 -7.14 0.44
C ASN A 623 19.20 -5.80 0.79
N THR A 624 19.78 -4.66 0.39
CA THR A 624 19.31 -3.34 0.82
C THR A 624 18.94 -2.48 -0.37
N ILE A 625 17.76 -1.86 -0.31
CA ILE A 625 17.29 -0.95 -1.35
C ILE A 625 18.20 0.28 -1.40
N PHE A 626 18.76 0.55 -2.57
CA PHE A 626 19.55 1.74 -2.80
C PHE A 626 19.17 2.40 -4.13
N THR A 627 18.79 3.66 -4.07
CA THR A 627 18.55 4.47 -5.27
C THR A 627 19.59 5.60 -5.35
N PHE A 628 20.09 5.89 -6.55
CA PHE A 628 20.95 7.05 -6.73
C PHE A 628 20.59 7.81 -8.00
N MET A 629 20.45 9.13 -7.84
CA MET A 629 20.01 10.04 -8.89
C MET A 629 21.17 10.91 -9.37
N ILE A 630 21.39 10.94 -10.68
CA ILE A 630 22.46 11.71 -11.30
C ILE A 630 21.95 12.45 -12.55
N GLY A 631 22.35 13.70 -12.70
CA GLY A 631 22.05 14.51 -13.88
C GLY A 631 22.97 14.19 -15.05
N GLU A 632 22.44 14.26 -16.28
CA GLU A 632 23.18 14.10 -17.53
C GLU A 632 24.43 15.00 -17.62
N LYS A 633 24.31 16.25 -17.13
CA LYS A 633 25.36 17.27 -17.21
C LYS A 633 26.26 17.33 -15.96
N ASP A 634 26.12 16.38 -15.02
CA ASP A 634 26.91 16.35 -13.78
C ASP A 634 28.22 15.59 -13.98
N HIS A 635 29.12 16.20 -14.74
CA HIS A 635 30.44 15.58 -15.12
C HIS A 635 31.54 15.87 -14.11
N ALA A 636 31.43 16.86 -13.24
CA ALA A 636 32.47 17.22 -12.28
C ALA A 636 32.88 16.02 -11.43
N TYR A 637 34.19 15.84 -11.19
CA TYR A 637 34.77 14.69 -10.50
C TYR A 637 34.41 13.33 -11.12
N GLY A 638 34.02 13.31 -12.39
CA GLY A 638 33.61 12.10 -13.11
C GLY A 638 32.34 11.44 -12.57
N ARG A 639 31.46 12.21 -11.89
CA ARG A 639 30.29 11.66 -11.18
C ARG A 639 29.39 10.79 -12.06
N LEU A 640 29.00 11.30 -13.23
CA LEU A 640 28.15 10.51 -14.15
C LEU A 640 28.82 9.20 -14.56
N LYS A 641 30.07 9.24 -15.03
CA LYS A 641 30.84 8.04 -15.45
C LYS A 641 30.99 7.02 -14.32
N ARG A 642 31.25 7.50 -13.08
CA ARG A 642 31.39 6.63 -11.88
C ARG A 642 30.06 6.00 -11.50
N CYS A 643 28.95 6.73 -11.59
CA CYS A 643 27.61 6.19 -11.37
C CYS A 643 27.26 5.12 -12.41
N GLN A 644 27.56 5.35 -13.69
CA GLN A 644 27.37 4.36 -14.78
C GLN A 644 28.15 3.08 -14.50
N GLY A 645 29.45 3.18 -14.21
CA GLY A 645 30.29 2.03 -13.90
C GLY A 645 29.86 1.28 -12.62
N PHE A 646 29.30 1.98 -11.61
CA PHE A 646 28.74 1.34 -10.45
C PHE A 646 27.45 0.59 -10.79
N ASN A 647 26.59 1.18 -11.62
CA ASN A 647 25.37 0.54 -12.10
C ASN A 647 25.67 -0.73 -12.92
N GLU A 648 26.66 -0.68 -13.81
CA GLU A 648 27.12 -1.84 -14.58
C GLU A 648 27.59 -2.99 -13.65
N LYS A 649 28.35 -2.67 -12.59
CA LYS A 649 28.74 -3.66 -11.58
C LYS A 649 27.52 -4.27 -10.88
N ILE A 650 26.53 -3.46 -10.51
CA ILE A 650 25.29 -3.94 -9.89
C ILE A 650 24.51 -4.86 -10.84
N LEU A 651 24.35 -4.47 -12.11
CA LEU A 651 23.68 -5.28 -13.11
C LEU A 651 24.38 -6.64 -13.31
N LYS A 652 25.71 -6.64 -13.38
CA LYS A 652 26.52 -7.86 -13.46
C LYS A 652 26.35 -8.76 -12.23
N LEU A 653 26.36 -8.20 -11.01
CA LEU A 653 26.14 -8.94 -9.76
C LEU A 653 24.73 -9.50 -9.63
N ARG A 654 23.75 -8.78 -10.16
CA ARG A 654 22.33 -9.19 -10.17
C ARG A 654 22.10 -10.35 -11.13
N GLY A 655 22.69 -10.31 -12.33
CA GLY A 655 22.39 -11.25 -13.41
C GLY A 655 20.89 -11.30 -13.67
N ASP A 656 20.37 -12.50 -13.87
CA ASP A 656 18.92 -12.75 -14.10
C ASP A 656 18.07 -12.76 -12.81
N ARG A 657 18.70 -12.64 -11.65
CA ARG A 657 18.02 -12.65 -10.34
C ARG A 657 17.44 -11.28 -9.99
N LYS A 658 16.12 -11.14 -10.02
CA LYS A 658 15.42 -9.89 -9.67
C LYS A 658 15.27 -9.67 -8.15
N ASP A 659 15.51 -10.69 -7.34
CA ASP A 659 15.34 -10.71 -5.87
C ASP A 659 16.56 -10.22 -5.10
N ILE A 660 17.68 -9.96 -5.76
CA ILE A 660 18.93 -9.47 -5.14
C ILE A 660 19.38 -8.15 -5.76
N TYR A 661 20.21 -7.42 -5.03
CA TYR A 661 20.72 -6.10 -5.42
C TYR A 661 19.60 -5.15 -5.85
N PRO A 662 18.64 -4.79 -4.97
CA PRO A 662 17.55 -3.86 -5.28
C PRO A 662 18.10 -2.43 -5.37
N VAL A 663 19.02 -2.22 -6.32
CA VAL A 663 19.75 -0.98 -6.56
C VAL A 663 19.31 -0.39 -7.90
N THR A 664 18.99 0.90 -7.93
CA THR A 664 18.51 1.59 -9.13
C THR A 664 19.24 2.91 -9.36
N MET A 665 19.81 3.06 -10.52
CA MET A 665 20.33 4.33 -11.03
C MET A 665 19.17 5.14 -11.65
N GLU A 666 19.00 6.38 -11.22
CA GLU A 666 18.03 7.32 -11.76
C GLU A 666 18.74 8.40 -12.58
N TYR A 667 18.94 8.13 -13.86
CA TYR A 667 19.49 9.11 -14.80
C TYR A 667 18.44 10.18 -15.14
N LYS A 668 18.86 11.45 -15.12
CA LYS A 668 18.00 12.61 -15.39
C LYS A 668 18.55 13.42 -16.55
N ALA A 669 17.93 13.23 -17.73
CA ALA A 669 18.28 13.98 -18.95
C ALA A 669 18.06 15.49 -18.75
N GLY A 670 18.98 16.32 -19.25
CA GLY A 670 18.92 17.77 -19.17
C GLY A 670 19.37 18.38 -17.84
N TYR A 671 19.50 17.60 -16.76
CA TYR A 671 19.88 18.08 -15.43
C TYR A 671 21.40 18.09 -15.22
N GLY A 672 21.88 19.07 -14.47
CA GLY A 672 23.26 19.16 -13.98
C GLY A 672 23.38 18.69 -12.54
N HIS A 673 24.33 19.32 -11.79
CA HIS A 673 24.56 19.04 -10.38
C HIS A 673 23.42 19.52 -9.47
N GLY A 674 22.72 20.59 -9.82
CA GLY A 674 21.62 21.18 -9.06
C GLY A 674 20.25 20.89 -9.65
N GLY A 675 19.21 21.04 -8.84
CA GLY A 675 17.80 21.01 -9.27
C GLY A 675 17.24 19.63 -9.60
N LEU A 676 17.92 18.56 -9.20
CA LEU A 676 17.40 17.19 -9.42
C LEU A 676 16.00 17.00 -8.81
N PRO A 677 15.09 16.25 -9.47
CA PRO A 677 13.71 16.08 -9.01
C PRO A 677 13.59 15.00 -7.92
N ASP A 678 14.29 15.19 -6.81
CA ASP A 678 14.38 14.23 -5.69
C ASP A 678 13.68 14.68 -4.40
N ARG A 679 13.06 15.87 -4.40
CA ARG A 679 12.44 16.45 -3.19
C ARG A 679 11.31 15.61 -2.59
N ASP A 680 10.72 14.69 -3.35
CA ASP A 680 9.63 13.80 -2.92
C ASP A 680 10.12 12.35 -2.62
N LYS A 681 11.43 12.13 -2.47
CA LYS A 681 12.03 10.80 -2.25
C LYS A 681 11.53 10.09 -1.01
N ILE A 682 11.18 10.81 0.04
CA ILE A 682 10.60 10.22 1.27
C ILE A 682 9.40 9.33 0.93
N LYS A 683 8.48 9.80 0.08
CA LYS A 683 7.31 9.02 -0.36
C LYS A 683 7.69 7.69 -1.00
N ASN A 684 8.72 7.70 -1.84
CA ASN A 684 9.16 6.52 -2.59
C ASN A 684 9.92 5.51 -1.71
N MET A 685 10.65 5.99 -0.69
CA MET A 685 11.39 5.16 0.25
C MET A 685 10.51 4.59 1.37
N TYR A 686 9.48 5.33 1.78
CA TYR A 686 8.63 5.04 2.93
C TYR A 686 8.08 3.60 2.99
N PRO A 687 7.66 2.93 1.87
CA PRO A 687 7.17 1.55 1.91
C PRO A 687 8.23 0.52 2.29
N ALA A 688 9.52 0.81 2.09
CA ALA A 688 10.59 -0.14 2.32
C ALA A 688 10.68 -0.57 3.80
N VAL A 689 11.01 -1.85 4.01
CA VAL A 689 11.23 -2.46 5.33
C VAL A 689 12.56 -3.19 5.28
N ARG A 690 13.37 -3.04 6.32
CA ARG A 690 14.65 -3.73 6.45
C ARG A 690 14.43 -5.23 6.72
N ASP A 691 15.23 -6.09 6.10
CA ASP A 691 15.41 -7.48 6.51
C ASP A 691 16.70 -7.57 7.37
N PRO A 692 16.59 -7.75 8.70
CA PRO A 692 17.77 -7.81 9.56
C PRO A 692 18.51 -9.15 9.50
N VAL A 693 17.91 -10.22 8.95
CA VAL A 693 18.46 -11.58 8.91
C VAL A 693 18.34 -12.25 7.53
N PRO A 694 18.83 -11.62 6.47
CA PRO A 694 18.70 -12.16 5.12
C PRO A 694 19.42 -13.51 4.97
N ALA A 695 18.83 -14.40 4.16
CA ALA A 695 19.34 -15.78 4.00
C ALA A 695 20.70 -15.87 3.28
N GLU A 696 21.11 -14.84 2.55
CA GLU A 696 22.39 -14.80 1.82
C GLU A 696 23.09 -13.46 2.04
N LEU A 697 24.38 -13.49 2.37
CA LEU A 697 25.20 -12.32 2.63
C LEU A 697 26.47 -12.34 1.76
N THR A 698 26.87 -11.16 1.30
CA THR A 698 28.16 -10.93 0.67
C THR A 698 28.80 -9.70 1.33
N TRP A 699 29.81 -9.93 2.14
CA TRP A 699 30.52 -8.89 2.89
C TRP A 699 31.92 -8.69 2.31
N GLU A 700 32.05 -7.80 1.34
CA GLU A 700 33.33 -7.29 0.87
C GLU A 700 33.77 -6.13 1.78
N MET A 701 34.87 -6.29 2.47
CA MET A 701 35.37 -5.34 3.45
C MET A 701 36.19 -4.24 2.77
N THR A 702 35.83 -3.00 3.03
CA THR A 702 36.52 -1.80 2.49
C THR A 702 37.47 -1.14 3.47
N ASP A 703 37.42 -1.51 4.74
CA ASP A 703 38.29 -1.06 5.84
C ASP A 703 38.19 -1.99 7.06
N GLY A 704 38.83 -1.59 8.18
CA GLY A 704 38.81 -2.31 9.46
C GLY A 704 37.89 -1.67 10.51
N VAL A 705 37.06 -0.68 10.17
CA VAL A 705 36.23 0.06 11.14
C VAL A 705 34.97 -0.72 11.49
N VAL A 706 34.28 -1.24 10.46
CA VAL A 706 33.05 -1.99 10.64
C VAL A 706 33.39 -3.46 10.88
N LYS A 707 33.01 -3.97 12.06
CA LYS A 707 33.29 -5.34 12.49
C LYS A 707 32.07 -6.27 12.43
N ASP A 708 30.92 -5.73 12.15
CA ASP A 708 29.62 -6.42 12.08
C ASP A 708 28.93 -6.21 10.74
N PHE A 709 28.27 -7.25 10.22
CA PHE A 709 27.53 -7.18 8.96
C PHE A 709 26.34 -8.16 8.97
N PHE A 710 25.14 -7.67 9.22
CA PHE A 710 23.94 -8.50 9.44
C PHE A 710 24.23 -9.54 10.57
N TRP A 711 24.16 -10.82 10.26
CA TRP A 711 24.44 -11.90 11.20
C TRP A 711 25.88 -12.43 11.12
N LEU A 712 26.81 -11.66 10.54
CA LEU A 712 28.24 -11.93 10.54
C LEU A 712 28.99 -10.93 11.41
N SER A 713 30.11 -11.36 11.97
CA SER A 713 31.03 -10.52 12.74
C SER A 713 32.46 -11.00 12.54
N SER A 714 33.45 -10.10 12.42
CA SER A 714 34.86 -10.46 12.37
C SER A 714 35.73 -9.37 12.98
N PRO A 715 36.59 -9.70 13.93
CA PRO A 715 37.62 -8.78 14.41
C PRO A 715 38.67 -8.49 13.34
N GLU A 716 38.84 -9.42 12.37
CA GLU A 716 39.81 -9.32 11.29
C GLU A 716 39.31 -8.51 10.07
N ALA A 717 38.20 -7.76 10.19
CA ALA A 717 37.72 -6.92 9.09
C ALA A 717 38.82 -5.97 8.62
N TYR A 718 39.16 -6.02 7.31
CA TYR A 718 40.20 -5.23 6.66
C TYR A 718 39.92 -5.14 5.16
N ARG A 719 40.47 -4.10 4.52
CA ARG A 719 40.31 -3.86 3.08
C ARG A 719 40.74 -5.08 2.25
N GLY A 720 39.93 -5.49 1.30
CA GLY A 720 40.18 -6.59 0.36
C GLY A 720 39.78 -7.96 0.87
N ARG A 721 39.42 -8.09 2.15
CA ARG A 721 38.86 -9.34 2.71
C ARG A 721 37.41 -9.51 2.35
N GLU A 722 36.96 -10.77 2.30
CA GLU A 722 35.57 -11.07 1.92
C GLU A 722 35.05 -12.28 2.72
N LEU A 723 33.82 -12.15 3.23
CA LEU A 723 33.08 -13.20 3.94
C LEU A 723 31.69 -13.33 3.33
N ASN A 724 31.41 -14.46 2.68
CA ASN A 724 30.11 -14.77 2.12
C ASN A 724 29.47 -15.87 2.96
N ALA A 725 28.17 -15.76 3.19
CA ALA A 725 27.43 -16.77 3.91
C ALA A 725 26.00 -16.92 3.38
N SER A 726 25.51 -18.15 3.41
CA SER A 726 24.11 -18.47 3.13
C SER A 726 23.59 -19.47 4.12
N CYS A 727 22.33 -19.31 4.54
CA CYS A 727 21.65 -20.23 5.44
C CYS A 727 20.32 -20.66 4.83
N ARG A 728 20.16 -21.94 4.50
CA ARG A 728 18.94 -22.52 3.94
C ARG A 728 18.71 -23.92 4.48
N LYS A 729 17.50 -24.23 4.96
CA LYS A 729 17.12 -25.56 5.47
C LYS A 729 18.11 -26.10 6.49
N ASN A 730 18.50 -25.32 7.48
CA ASN A 730 19.52 -25.64 8.48
C ASN A 730 20.92 -26.01 7.92
N LYS A 731 21.20 -25.68 6.66
CA LYS A 731 22.54 -25.75 6.08
C LYS A 731 23.10 -24.35 5.94
N LEU A 732 24.19 -24.10 6.64
CA LEU A 732 24.98 -22.88 6.58
C LEU A 732 26.21 -23.12 5.69
N VAL A 733 26.35 -22.36 4.64
CA VAL A 733 27.52 -22.41 3.72
C VAL A 733 28.26 -21.09 3.81
N ILE A 734 29.55 -21.17 4.09
CA ILE A 734 30.43 -20.02 4.32
C ILE A 734 31.63 -20.13 3.40
N THR A 735 31.99 -19.02 2.75
CA THR A 735 33.28 -18.87 2.04
C THR A 735 34.01 -17.63 2.53
N THR A 736 35.29 -17.76 2.71
CA THR A 736 36.15 -16.66 3.19
C THR A 736 37.28 -16.41 2.23
N ARG A 737 37.69 -15.14 2.12
CA ARG A 737 38.96 -14.73 1.50
C ARG A 737 39.76 -13.94 2.53
N ASP A 738 40.90 -14.51 2.96
CA ASP A 738 41.86 -13.92 3.92
C ASP A 738 41.24 -13.60 5.29
N ILE A 739 40.28 -14.41 5.77
CA ILE A 739 39.66 -14.33 7.08
C ILE A 739 39.67 -15.69 7.74
N LYS A 740 40.19 -15.76 8.98
CA LYS A 740 40.23 -16.97 9.81
C LYS A 740 39.35 -16.84 11.06
N ASP A 741 39.35 -15.66 11.69
CA ASP A 741 38.57 -15.38 12.87
C ASP A 741 37.28 -14.60 12.51
N PHE A 742 36.15 -15.27 12.67
CA PHE A 742 34.82 -14.70 12.47
C PHE A 742 33.79 -15.47 13.29
N SER A 743 32.64 -14.82 13.47
CA SER A 743 31.45 -15.43 14.11
C SER A 743 30.25 -15.33 13.20
N VAL A 744 29.43 -16.37 13.21
CA VAL A 744 28.10 -16.41 12.63
C VAL A 744 27.08 -16.36 13.77
N LEU A 745 26.23 -15.33 13.74
CA LEU A 745 25.24 -15.04 14.76
C LEU A 745 23.88 -15.54 14.28
N LEU A 746 23.34 -16.55 14.92
CA LEU A 746 22.14 -17.26 14.46
C LEU A 746 20.97 -17.06 15.44
N ASP A 747 19.79 -17.14 14.92
CA ASP A 747 18.57 -17.21 15.70
C ASP A 747 17.47 -18.03 15.01
N GLU A 748 16.31 -18.12 15.65
CA GLU A 748 15.15 -18.88 15.20
C GLU A 748 14.57 -18.45 13.84
N ARG A 749 14.95 -17.27 13.33
CA ARG A 749 14.55 -16.77 12.00
C ARG A 749 15.40 -17.36 10.87
N LEU A 750 16.60 -17.85 11.20
CA LEU A 750 17.54 -18.44 10.24
C LEU A 750 17.60 -19.96 10.34
N VAL A 751 17.50 -20.53 11.57
CA VAL A 751 17.68 -21.96 11.81
C VAL A 751 16.60 -22.50 12.75
N ASP A 752 16.21 -23.75 12.52
CA ASP A 752 15.37 -24.55 13.41
C ASP A 752 16.27 -25.24 14.45
N PHE A 753 16.36 -24.71 15.65
CA PHE A 753 17.17 -25.27 16.73
C PHE A 753 16.73 -26.65 17.24
N SER A 754 15.55 -27.13 16.85
CA SER A 754 15.11 -28.50 17.17
C SER A 754 15.85 -29.54 16.33
N LYS A 755 16.47 -29.12 15.21
CA LYS A 755 17.18 -29.98 14.25
C LYS A 755 18.68 -29.68 14.22
N PRO A 756 19.51 -30.64 13.77
CA PRO A 756 20.93 -30.39 13.52
C PRO A 756 21.15 -29.28 12.49
N VAL A 757 22.15 -28.43 12.72
CA VAL A 757 22.62 -27.43 11.77
C VAL A 757 23.90 -27.92 11.11
N THR A 758 23.87 -28.10 9.78
CA THR A 758 25.08 -28.46 9.02
C THR A 758 25.82 -27.18 8.64
N ILE A 759 27.12 -27.14 8.93
CA ILE A 759 28.00 -26.00 8.58
C ILE A 759 29.09 -26.48 7.62
N GLU A 760 29.18 -25.77 6.50
CA GLU A 760 30.21 -25.97 5.46
C GLU A 760 31.04 -24.71 5.34
N LEU A 761 32.34 -24.83 5.48
CA LEU A 761 33.30 -23.73 5.37
C LEU A 761 34.27 -24.04 4.23
N ASN A 762 34.33 -23.16 3.22
CA ASN A 762 35.20 -23.29 2.05
C ASN A 762 35.11 -24.69 1.38
N GLY A 763 33.88 -25.18 1.22
CA GLY A 763 33.56 -26.47 0.58
C GLY A 763 33.74 -27.71 1.50
N LYS A 764 34.21 -27.54 2.74
CA LYS A 764 34.40 -28.63 3.70
C LYS A 764 33.35 -28.57 4.81
N LYS A 765 32.72 -29.72 5.12
CA LYS A 765 31.83 -29.83 6.29
C LYS A 765 32.63 -29.75 7.58
N VAL A 766 32.37 -28.74 8.41
CA VAL A 766 33.12 -28.47 9.64
C VAL A 766 32.31 -28.68 10.93
N SER A 767 31.00 -28.72 10.83
CA SER A 767 30.11 -29.00 11.97
C SER A 767 28.81 -29.64 11.49
N GLY A 768 28.14 -30.36 12.35
CA GLY A 768 26.88 -31.07 12.09
C GLY A 768 26.20 -31.47 13.41
N GLY A 769 25.98 -30.51 14.31
CA GLY A 769 25.33 -30.75 15.62
C GLY A 769 24.16 -29.80 15.89
N LYS A 770 23.50 -30.02 17.04
CA LYS A 770 22.45 -29.09 17.54
C LYS A 770 23.12 -27.89 18.20
N LEU A 771 22.92 -26.70 17.61
CA LEU A 771 23.22 -25.44 18.26
C LEU A 771 22.15 -25.17 19.33
N LYS A 772 22.55 -24.59 20.46
CA LYS A 772 21.65 -24.28 21.57
C LYS A 772 21.48 -22.78 21.71
N PRO A 773 20.25 -22.25 21.69
CA PRO A 773 20.02 -20.85 21.99
C PRO A 773 20.37 -20.54 23.45
N SER A 774 20.95 -19.37 23.69
CA SER A 774 21.39 -18.88 24.98
C SER A 774 20.92 -17.46 25.25
N LEU A 775 20.38 -17.21 26.45
CA LEU A 775 20.01 -15.88 26.91
C LEU A 775 21.25 -14.97 27.00
N LYS A 776 22.40 -15.50 27.35
CA LYS A 776 23.66 -14.76 27.39
C LYS A 776 24.02 -14.22 26.02
N THR A 777 23.97 -15.04 24.96
CA THR A 777 24.24 -14.61 23.58
C THR A 777 23.25 -13.53 23.14
N LEU A 778 21.96 -13.66 23.50
CA LEU A 778 20.95 -12.66 23.18
C LEU A 778 21.29 -11.29 23.77
N VAL A 779 21.58 -11.22 25.07
CA VAL A 779 21.82 -9.92 25.74
C VAL A 779 23.19 -9.32 25.41
N GLU A 780 24.21 -10.13 25.14
CA GLU A 780 25.54 -9.66 24.69
C GLU A 780 25.47 -9.05 23.27
N THR A 781 24.81 -9.74 22.34
CA THR A 781 24.63 -9.23 20.98
C THR A 781 23.71 -8.01 20.95
N LEU A 782 22.66 -7.99 21.79
CA LEU A 782 21.80 -6.82 21.98
C LEU A 782 22.58 -5.61 22.53
N SER A 783 23.38 -5.81 23.56
CA SER A 783 24.22 -4.74 24.16
C SER A 783 25.19 -4.15 23.16
N ARG A 784 25.85 -5.01 22.38
CA ARG A 784 26.82 -4.61 21.36
C ARG A 784 26.17 -3.86 20.21
N ARG A 785 25.06 -4.40 19.64
CA ARG A 785 24.43 -3.87 18.44
C ARG A 785 23.37 -2.79 18.71
N GLY A 786 22.80 -2.76 19.93
CA GLY A 786 21.77 -1.79 20.30
C GLY A 786 20.49 -1.88 19.50
N ASP A 787 20.18 -3.06 18.96
CA ASP A 787 19.05 -3.30 18.07
C ASP A 787 18.56 -4.75 18.23
N ILE A 788 17.32 -4.91 18.64
CA ILE A 788 16.74 -6.24 18.91
C ILE A 788 16.58 -7.08 17.62
N GLY A 789 16.39 -6.43 16.47
CA GLY A 789 16.34 -7.10 15.16
C GLY A 789 17.68 -7.73 14.77
N LEU A 790 18.80 -7.18 15.25
CA LEU A 790 20.16 -7.66 14.99
C LEU A 790 20.74 -8.52 16.13
N ALA A 791 20.01 -8.69 17.23
CA ALA A 791 20.42 -9.55 18.34
C ALA A 791 20.22 -11.04 17.98
N ALA A 792 21.19 -11.88 18.29
CA ALA A 792 21.19 -13.32 18.00
C ALA A 792 21.00 -14.15 19.28
N THR A 793 20.52 -15.38 19.14
CA THR A 793 20.34 -16.31 20.26
C THR A 793 21.40 -17.40 20.32
N ALA A 794 22.15 -17.59 19.23
CA ALA A 794 23.27 -18.53 19.18
C ALA A 794 24.42 -17.95 18.35
N ALA A 795 25.63 -18.41 18.60
CA ALA A 795 26.80 -18.05 17.82
C ALA A 795 27.58 -19.32 17.45
N TRP A 796 28.24 -19.28 16.31
CA TRP A 796 29.21 -20.28 15.89
C TRP A 796 30.47 -19.58 15.35
N SER A 797 31.64 -20.12 15.68
CA SER A 797 32.91 -19.64 15.16
C SER A 797 33.79 -20.83 14.72
N PRO A 798 34.71 -20.67 13.78
CA PRO A 798 35.67 -21.72 13.45
C PRO A 798 36.44 -22.18 14.71
N GLY A 799 36.45 -23.47 14.98
CA GLY A 799 37.12 -24.04 16.15
C GLY A 799 36.30 -24.05 17.45
N SER A 800 35.02 -23.61 17.42
CA SER A 800 34.10 -23.65 18.58
C SER A 800 33.37 -24.98 18.72
#